data_918adc5d970e71e99171c3ec621bade2
#
_entry.id   918adc5d970e71e99171c3ec621bade2
#
_cell.length_a   1.000
_cell.length_b   1.000
_cell.length_c   1.000
_cell.angle_alpha   90.00
_cell.angle_beta   90.00
_cell.angle_gamma   90.00
#
_symmetry.space_group_name_H-M   'P 1'
#
loop_
_entity.id
_entity.type
_entity.pdbx_description
1 polymer ?
#
loop_
_entity_poly.entity_id
_entity_poly.type
_entity_poly.pdbx_seq_one_letter_code
_entity_poly.pdbx_strand_id
1 'polypeptide(L)'
;MPTPALAGQAEIAARPGQAGTVAIEIARQTRTSIVILDPALAARPVPEIRGRFDTAEAVRRLARAAGGRAVPTGPAAWRIEPVPARAGRNRARPHRHAPAPAMAGPPPEPIVVVASKRGLTIDQVPGQVAVLDGKVLNAGGTGGTEKITQQLATVASTHLGSGRNKLFIRGIADSSFTGPTQATVGQYLGDLRLTYNAPDPDLRLSDMARVEVLEGPQGTLYGAGSLGGIIRLVPNRPQLDTASFSGVLGGALTQHGNPGGDAAAVVNLPLAEGKAALRATADAMRMGGYIDKPLLGRRDVNRTDILGGRATLRFDPAPGWSVEVLALGQTTDTAGSQYADRDGAPLENSARVPETAHADYAMGQFVVSGQIGAVRLRSTTGLVHQSLRENYDASLPEGAPRLFTQTNRTRMVANETRVWMPERHGFGWLAGVSFTHNKTELKRLFSAAGLRSTTAGVRNAIDEATLYGEASVRLAPPLVATAGGRITWSWLDGEGEDIRPEIIMAFAGSGITASRTYTKALPSLALHLELAPRSALYLRYQEGFRPGGLAIESDYVRRFRNDSTQTFEIGARHGRRGHGAFDMAMSLSYTRWQDIQADFIDTTGLPSTANIGDGRIWTVSLSGGALVLPGLRLEAGVAWNQSKVDKPVLPLALLNARAMQVPNIAHVAARLGFAWDREIKGDIRLQAQGWASYVGRSRLGVGPELGASQGDYLDTGISARIGNRRLGVTLGITNITDERGNRFSLGTPFGTGREQVTPLRPRTLRIGIDTTF
;
A
#
# COMPACT_ATOMS: atom_id res chain seq x y z
N MET A 1 -41.27 -1.50 -58.38
CA MET A 1 -42.15 -1.20 -57.22
C MET A 1 -43.22 -2.26 -57.19
N PRO A 2 -43.32 -3.11 -56.16
CA PRO A 2 -44.48 -3.96 -55.98
C PRO A 2 -45.51 -3.19 -55.14
N THR A 3 -46.74 -3.19 -55.61
CA THR A 3 -47.96 -2.65 -55.04
C THR A 3 -48.20 -3.25 -53.60
N PRO A 4 -48.69 -2.45 -52.63
CA PRO A 4 -49.05 -2.95 -51.31
C PRO A 4 -50.29 -3.84 -51.39
N ALA A 5 -50.20 -5.07 -50.93
CA ALA A 5 -51.33 -5.98 -50.79
C ALA A 5 -52.31 -5.38 -49.76
N LEU A 6 -53.56 -5.19 -50.15
CA LEU A 6 -54.70 -4.81 -49.31
C LEU A 6 -54.82 -5.76 -48.13
N ALA A 7 -54.68 -5.25 -46.91
CA ALA A 7 -54.87 -5.98 -45.67
C ALA A 7 -56.33 -6.45 -45.58
N GLY A 8 -56.61 -7.74 -45.78
CA GLY A 8 -57.91 -8.34 -45.67
C GLY A 8 -58.48 -8.21 -44.25
N GLN A 9 -59.75 -7.79 -44.12
CA GLN A 9 -60.39 -7.80 -42.82
C GLN A 9 -60.60 -9.24 -42.34
N ALA A 10 -60.10 -9.55 -41.15
CA ALA A 10 -60.32 -10.85 -40.50
C ALA A 10 -61.47 -10.72 -39.49
N GLU A 11 -62.24 -11.78 -39.34
CA GLU A 11 -63.18 -11.90 -38.24
C GLU A 11 -62.45 -12.29 -36.99
N ILE A 12 -62.37 -11.39 -36.01
CA ILE A 12 -61.66 -11.57 -34.77
C ILE A 12 -62.65 -11.85 -33.65
N ALA A 13 -62.39 -12.89 -32.88
CA ALA A 13 -63.15 -13.26 -31.69
C ALA A 13 -62.20 -13.67 -30.57
N ALA A 14 -61.69 -12.69 -29.82
CA ALA A 14 -60.83 -12.92 -28.68
C ALA A 14 -61.61 -12.76 -27.37
N ARG A 15 -61.60 -13.80 -26.54
CA ARG A 15 -62.31 -13.85 -25.25
C ARG A 15 -61.74 -12.86 -24.24
N PRO A 16 -62.56 -12.39 -23.26
CA PRO A 16 -62.05 -11.52 -22.22
C PRO A 16 -61.00 -12.26 -21.37
N GLY A 17 -59.90 -11.58 -21.04
CA GLY A 17 -58.79 -12.20 -20.30
C GLY A 17 -57.64 -11.21 -20.04
N GLN A 18 -56.50 -11.72 -19.61
CA GLN A 18 -55.28 -10.89 -19.47
C GLN A 18 -54.79 -10.42 -20.85
N ALA A 19 -54.26 -9.21 -20.95
CA ALA A 19 -53.83 -8.60 -22.20
C ALA A 19 -52.78 -9.47 -22.94
N GLY A 20 -51.92 -10.15 -22.23
CA GLY A 20 -50.95 -11.10 -22.80
C GLY A 20 -51.65 -12.31 -23.47
N THR A 21 -52.67 -12.88 -22.85
CA THR A 21 -53.42 -14.01 -23.38
C THR A 21 -54.26 -13.58 -24.59
N VAL A 22 -54.92 -12.43 -24.52
CA VAL A 22 -55.69 -11.84 -25.62
C VAL A 22 -54.77 -11.47 -26.80
N ALA A 23 -53.56 -11.02 -26.55
CA ALA A 23 -52.56 -10.76 -27.58
C ALA A 23 -52.21 -12.03 -28.38
N ILE A 24 -52.01 -13.17 -27.69
CA ILE A 24 -51.72 -14.46 -28.32
C ILE A 24 -52.91 -14.92 -29.19
N GLU A 25 -54.14 -14.73 -28.71
CA GLU A 25 -55.36 -15.13 -29.43
C GLU A 25 -55.57 -14.30 -30.70
N ILE A 26 -55.38 -12.97 -30.62
CA ILE A 26 -55.41 -12.09 -31.79
C ILE A 26 -54.25 -12.38 -32.75
N ALA A 27 -53.05 -12.62 -32.24
CA ALA A 27 -51.87 -12.94 -33.06
C ALA A 27 -52.09 -14.22 -33.89
N ARG A 28 -52.73 -15.25 -33.32
CA ARG A 28 -53.10 -16.47 -34.03
C ARG A 28 -54.13 -16.23 -35.13
N GLN A 29 -55.17 -15.47 -34.84
CA GLN A 29 -56.25 -15.21 -35.79
C GLN A 29 -55.82 -14.31 -36.95
N THR A 30 -54.88 -13.39 -36.71
CA THR A 30 -54.38 -12.44 -37.72
C THR A 30 -53.06 -12.89 -38.39
N ARG A 31 -52.44 -13.99 -37.93
CA ARG A 31 -51.12 -14.49 -38.36
C ARG A 31 -50.03 -13.42 -38.23
N THR A 32 -50.02 -12.71 -37.08
CA THR A 32 -49.06 -11.65 -36.79
C THR A 32 -48.33 -11.93 -35.48
N SER A 33 -47.23 -11.25 -35.25
CA SER A 33 -46.53 -11.27 -33.96
C SER A 33 -46.91 -10.05 -33.13
N ILE A 34 -47.41 -10.26 -31.91
CA ILE A 34 -47.75 -9.19 -30.96
C ILE A 34 -46.97 -9.42 -29.67
N VAL A 35 -46.12 -8.47 -29.28
CA VAL A 35 -45.27 -8.53 -28.10
C VAL A 35 -45.65 -7.45 -27.10
N ILE A 36 -45.85 -7.83 -25.83
CA ILE A 36 -46.04 -6.92 -24.71
C ILE A 36 -44.83 -7.13 -23.76
N LEU A 37 -43.89 -6.19 -23.73
CA LEU A 37 -42.67 -6.30 -22.93
C LEU A 37 -42.87 -5.96 -21.46
N ASP A 38 -43.88 -5.14 -21.16
CA ASP A 38 -44.20 -4.74 -19.79
C ASP A 38 -45.10 -5.77 -19.11
N PRO A 39 -44.62 -6.50 -18.07
CA PRO A 39 -45.38 -7.52 -17.37
C PRO A 39 -46.65 -6.94 -16.70
N ALA A 40 -46.60 -5.70 -16.24
CA ALA A 40 -47.78 -5.06 -15.63
C ALA A 40 -48.87 -4.75 -16.65
N LEU A 41 -48.47 -4.44 -17.89
CA LEU A 41 -49.41 -4.21 -18.99
C LEU A 41 -49.98 -5.56 -19.50
N ALA A 42 -49.15 -6.59 -19.57
CA ALA A 42 -49.55 -7.95 -20.01
C ALA A 42 -50.57 -8.59 -19.04
N ALA A 43 -50.49 -8.29 -17.76
CA ALA A 43 -51.37 -8.80 -16.71
C ALA A 43 -52.73 -8.06 -16.60
N ARG A 44 -52.94 -6.93 -17.32
CA ARG A 44 -54.19 -6.15 -17.23
C ARG A 44 -55.37 -6.90 -17.85
N PRO A 45 -56.54 -6.88 -17.20
CA PRO A 45 -57.76 -7.46 -17.77
C PRO A 45 -58.26 -6.65 -18.96
N VAL A 46 -58.56 -7.32 -20.04
CA VAL A 46 -59.05 -6.76 -21.29
C VAL A 46 -60.45 -7.37 -21.60
N PRO A 47 -61.44 -6.57 -21.99
CA PRO A 47 -62.75 -7.08 -22.39
C PRO A 47 -62.70 -7.87 -23.71
N GLU A 48 -63.80 -8.57 -24.05
CA GLU A 48 -63.90 -9.26 -25.30
C GLU A 48 -63.62 -8.33 -26.50
N ILE A 49 -62.81 -8.77 -27.45
CA ILE A 49 -62.56 -8.06 -28.72
C ILE A 49 -63.11 -8.93 -29.85
N ARG A 50 -64.31 -8.55 -30.31
CA ARG A 50 -65.05 -9.28 -31.37
C ARG A 50 -65.50 -8.35 -32.49
N GLY A 51 -65.35 -8.79 -33.73
CA GLY A 51 -65.78 -8.08 -34.92
C GLY A 51 -64.86 -8.26 -36.14
N ARG A 52 -65.25 -7.66 -37.25
CA ARG A 52 -64.43 -7.63 -38.46
C ARG A 52 -63.48 -6.42 -38.41
N PHE A 53 -62.19 -6.69 -38.24
CA PHE A 53 -61.16 -5.65 -38.14
C PHE A 53 -59.96 -6.00 -39.04
N ASP A 54 -59.25 -4.96 -39.51
CA ASP A 54 -57.90 -5.18 -39.96
C ASP A 54 -56.97 -5.44 -38.77
N THR A 55 -55.81 -6.06 -39.03
CA THR A 55 -54.86 -6.44 -37.99
C THR A 55 -54.44 -5.23 -37.14
N ALA A 56 -54.18 -4.09 -37.77
CA ALA A 56 -53.72 -2.88 -37.08
C ALA A 56 -54.79 -2.34 -36.11
N GLU A 57 -56.05 -2.40 -36.49
CA GLU A 57 -57.15 -1.92 -35.63
C GLU A 57 -57.40 -2.91 -34.47
N ALA A 58 -57.31 -4.21 -34.69
CA ALA A 58 -57.44 -5.20 -33.64
C ALA A 58 -56.33 -5.03 -32.57
N VAL A 59 -55.07 -4.83 -33.00
CA VAL A 59 -53.96 -4.58 -32.09
C VAL A 59 -54.09 -3.23 -31.38
N ARG A 60 -54.56 -2.18 -32.06
CA ARG A 60 -54.84 -0.88 -31.42
C ARG A 60 -55.94 -0.94 -30.37
N ARG A 61 -56.97 -1.76 -30.58
CA ARG A 61 -58.04 -1.99 -29.58
C ARG A 61 -57.53 -2.72 -28.36
N LEU A 62 -56.75 -3.76 -28.57
CA LEU A 62 -56.08 -4.48 -27.49
C LEU A 62 -55.16 -3.53 -26.68
N ALA A 63 -54.34 -2.75 -27.38
CA ALA A 63 -53.43 -1.80 -26.72
C ALA A 63 -54.17 -0.76 -25.89
N ARG A 64 -55.26 -0.16 -26.44
CA ARG A 64 -56.13 0.79 -25.72
C ARG A 64 -56.81 0.16 -24.50
N ALA A 65 -57.35 -1.05 -24.66
CA ALA A 65 -57.98 -1.77 -23.57
C ALA A 65 -56.99 -2.12 -22.44
N ALA A 66 -55.76 -2.44 -22.78
CA ALA A 66 -54.65 -2.66 -21.83
C ALA A 66 -54.08 -1.35 -21.26
N GLY A 67 -54.46 -0.15 -21.76
CA GLY A 67 -53.88 1.13 -21.34
C GLY A 67 -52.48 1.39 -21.90
N GLY A 68 -52.18 0.80 -23.07
CA GLY A 68 -50.98 0.98 -23.84
C GLY A 68 -51.21 1.57 -25.23
N ARG A 69 -50.18 1.70 -26.02
CA ARG A 69 -50.21 2.05 -27.45
C ARG A 69 -49.60 0.96 -28.31
N ALA A 70 -50.15 0.71 -29.47
CA ALA A 70 -49.64 -0.22 -30.46
C ALA A 70 -48.60 0.46 -31.36
N VAL A 71 -47.41 -0.12 -31.48
CA VAL A 71 -46.32 0.35 -32.32
C VAL A 71 -45.94 -0.76 -33.30
N PRO A 72 -46.03 -0.52 -34.64
CA PRO A 72 -45.59 -1.49 -35.62
C PRO A 72 -44.09 -1.63 -35.60
N THR A 73 -43.59 -2.87 -35.55
CA THR A 73 -42.15 -3.17 -35.54
C THR A 73 -41.70 -3.93 -36.80
N GLY A 74 -42.67 -4.27 -37.68
CA GLY A 74 -42.43 -4.94 -38.97
C GLY A 74 -43.71 -5.13 -39.77
N PRO A 75 -43.66 -5.69 -40.97
CA PRO A 75 -44.83 -5.85 -41.84
C PRO A 75 -45.99 -6.67 -41.25
N ALA A 76 -45.68 -7.59 -40.32
CA ALA A 76 -46.64 -8.41 -39.61
C ALA A 76 -46.28 -8.53 -38.11
N ALA A 77 -45.63 -7.53 -37.54
CA ALA A 77 -45.15 -7.54 -36.14
C ALA A 77 -45.51 -6.24 -35.43
N TRP A 78 -45.98 -6.36 -34.16
CA TRP A 78 -46.48 -5.25 -33.34
C TRP A 78 -45.92 -5.36 -31.94
N ARG A 79 -45.65 -4.20 -31.32
CA ARG A 79 -45.31 -4.08 -29.92
C ARG A 79 -46.29 -3.17 -29.19
N ILE A 80 -46.78 -3.60 -28.03
CA ILE A 80 -47.65 -2.79 -27.19
C ILE A 80 -46.79 -2.22 -26.05
N GLU A 81 -46.77 -0.89 -25.96
CA GLU A 81 -45.99 -0.10 -25.00
C GLU A 81 -46.90 0.71 -24.08
N PRO A 82 -46.49 1.03 -22.83
CA PRO A 82 -47.24 1.94 -21.96
C PRO A 82 -47.39 3.33 -22.61
N VAL A 83 -48.56 3.97 -22.41
CA VAL A 83 -48.76 5.37 -22.84
C VAL A 83 -48.07 6.28 -21.81
N PRO A 84 -47.14 7.16 -22.22
CA PRO A 84 -46.58 8.13 -21.29
C PRO A 84 -47.67 9.06 -20.76
N ALA A 85 -47.70 9.25 -19.42
CA ALA A 85 -48.67 10.09 -18.76
C ALA A 85 -48.61 11.53 -19.30
N ARG A 86 -49.75 12.06 -19.81
CA ARG A 86 -49.86 13.46 -20.23
C ARG A 86 -49.75 14.36 -18.98
N ALA A 87 -48.71 15.19 -18.94
CA ALA A 87 -48.55 16.21 -17.92
C ALA A 87 -49.74 17.22 -18.00
N GLY A 88 -50.58 17.20 -17.00
CA GLY A 88 -51.66 18.17 -16.84
C GLY A 88 -51.08 19.57 -16.60
N ARG A 89 -51.54 20.55 -17.39
CA ARG A 89 -51.24 21.97 -17.18
C ARG A 89 -52.00 22.47 -15.94
N ASN A 90 -51.37 22.47 -14.78
CA ASN A 90 -51.75 23.27 -13.65
C ASN A 90 -50.71 24.38 -13.45
N ARG A 91 -51.14 25.64 -13.62
CA ARG A 91 -50.37 26.82 -13.23
C ARG A 91 -50.28 26.86 -11.70
N ALA A 92 -49.10 26.51 -11.17
CA ALA A 92 -48.73 26.76 -9.78
C ALA A 92 -47.41 27.53 -9.74
N ARG A 93 -47.30 28.44 -8.75
CA ARG A 93 -46.23 29.40 -8.48
C ARG A 93 -44.84 28.75 -8.50
N PRO A 94 -43.73 29.53 -8.77
CA PRO A 94 -42.39 28.98 -8.83
C PRO A 94 -41.88 28.63 -7.42
N HIS A 95 -41.93 27.34 -7.08
CA HIS A 95 -41.13 26.79 -6.01
C HIS A 95 -39.73 26.56 -6.53
N ARG A 96 -38.74 27.01 -5.79
CA ARG A 96 -37.30 26.70 -6.02
C ARG A 96 -37.14 25.19 -6.22
N HIS A 97 -36.64 24.79 -7.37
CA HIS A 97 -36.27 23.41 -7.63
C HIS A 97 -35.22 22.97 -6.63
N ALA A 98 -35.56 22.02 -5.78
CA ALA A 98 -34.56 21.14 -5.22
C ALA A 98 -33.91 20.35 -6.40
N PRO A 99 -32.61 20.21 -6.48
CA PRO A 99 -31.98 19.44 -7.53
C PRO A 99 -32.52 18.00 -7.46
N ALA A 100 -32.94 17.46 -8.62
CA ALA A 100 -33.29 16.05 -8.72
C ALA A 100 -32.17 15.20 -8.14
N PRO A 101 -32.46 14.15 -7.36
CA PRO A 101 -31.41 13.26 -6.91
C PRO A 101 -30.66 12.72 -8.14
N ALA A 102 -29.37 13.02 -8.22
CA ALA A 102 -28.52 12.49 -9.26
C ALA A 102 -28.77 10.98 -9.32
N MET A 103 -29.04 10.44 -10.51
CA MET A 103 -29.16 9.01 -10.71
C MET A 103 -27.92 8.37 -10.07
N ALA A 104 -28.14 7.58 -9.03
CA ALA A 104 -27.07 6.81 -8.42
C ALA A 104 -26.46 5.97 -9.55
N GLY A 105 -25.22 6.26 -9.89
CA GLY A 105 -24.44 5.41 -10.78
C GLY A 105 -24.44 3.97 -10.23
N PRO A 106 -24.11 2.97 -11.05
CA PRO A 106 -24.02 1.60 -10.57
C PRO A 106 -23.22 1.59 -9.27
N PRO A 107 -23.63 0.81 -8.26
CA PRO A 107 -22.93 0.78 -6.98
C PRO A 107 -21.45 0.50 -7.25
N PRO A 108 -20.53 1.26 -6.64
CA PRO A 108 -19.10 1.08 -6.86
C PRO A 108 -18.73 -0.36 -6.53
N GLU A 109 -17.93 -0.98 -7.39
CA GLU A 109 -17.45 -2.34 -7.19
C GLU A 109 -16.79 -2.48 -5.81
N PRO A 110 -17.01 -3.60 -5.11
CA PRO A 110 -16.43 -3.81 -3.79
C PRO A 110 -14.91 -3.86 -3.89
N ILE A 111 -14.21 -3.07 -3.05
CA ILE A 111 -12.76 -3.09 -2.99
C ILE A 111 -12.32 -4.39 -2.31
N VAL A 112 -11.76 -5.30 -3.11
CA VAL A 112 -11.20 -6.55 -2.63
C VAL A 112 -9.80 -6.29 -2.07
N VAL A 113 -9.58 -6.57 -0.78
CA VAL A 113 -8.29 -6.47 -0.12
C VAL A 113 -7.49 -7.73 -0.43
N VAL A 114 -6.52 -7.62 -1.33
CA VAL A 114 -5.70 -8.75 -1.75
C VAL A 114 -4.78 -9.21 -0.61
N ALA A 115 -4.39 -8.28 0.27
CA ALA A 115 -3.62 -8.57 1.48
C ALA A 115 -4.36 -9.48 2.49
N SER A 116 -5.67 -9.67 2.38
CA SER A 116 -6.39 -10.68 3.16
C SER A 116 -6.06 -12.13 2.77
N LYS A 117 -5.35 -12.32 1.65
CA LYS A 117 -5.01 -13.61 1.01
C LYS A 117 -6.22 -14.48 0.60
N ARG A 118 -7.42 -14.12 1.02
CA ARG A 118 -8.70 -14.81 0.70
C ARG A 118 -9.59 -14.02 -0.27
N GLY A 119 -9.18 -12.79 -0.60
CA GLY A 119 -10.00 -11.90 -1.43
C GLY A 119 -11.21 -11.35 -0.68
N LEU A 120 -11.10 -11.09 0.62
CA LEU A 120 -12.12 -10.41 1.39
C LEU A 120 -12.28 -8.96 0.91
N THR A 121 -13.50 -8.46 0.94
CA THR A 121 -13.72 -7.03 0.74
C THR A 121 -13.25 -6.25 1.97
N ILE A 122 -12.94 -4.97 1.79
CA ILE A 122 -12.49 -4.12 2.90
C ILE A 122 -13.47 -4.14 4.07
N ASP A 123 -14.76 -4.27 3.79
CA ASP A 123 -15.83 -4.31 4.80
C ASP A 123 -15.81 -5.60 5.63
N GLN A 124 -15.24 -6.69 5.12
CA GLN A 124 -15.18 -8.00 5.76
C GLN A 124 -13.88 -8.25 6.56
N VAL A 125 -12.86 -7.40 6.39
CA VAL A 125 -11.58 -7.58 7.10
C VAL A 125 -11.71 -7.14 8.54
N PRO A 126 -11.51 -8.01 9.55
CA PRO A 126 -11.54 -7.64 10.96
C PRO A 126 -10.22 -6.98 11.35
N GLY A 127 -10.04 -5.71 11.06
CA GLY A 127 -8.82 -4.95 11.36
C GLY A 127 -8.76 -3.65 10.58
N GLN A 128 -7.81 -2.78 10.93
CA GLN A 128 -7.59 -1.53 10.20
C GLN A 128 -6.85 -1.80 8.90
N VAL A 129 -7.47 -1.37 7.82
CA VAL A 129 -6.92 -1.46 6.46
C VAL A 129 -7.04 -0.11 5.78
N ALA A 130 -5.93 0.44 5.34
CA ALA A 130 -5.92 1.59 4.45
C ALA A 130 -5.62 1.13 3.02
N VAL A 131 -6.40 1.62 2.07
CA VAL A 131 -6.19 1.41 0.64
C VAL A 131 -5.95 2.77 0.01
N LEU A 132 -4.77 2.94 -0.58
CA LEU A 132 -4.38 4.14 -1.30
C LEU A 132 -4.46 3.86 -2.80
N ASP A 133 -5.29 4.62 -3.50
CA ASP A 133 -5.47 4.48 -4.95
C ASP A 133 -4.19 4.90 -5.69
N GLY A 134 -3.81 4.16 -6.73
CA GLY A 134 -2.63 4.45 -7.53
C GLY A 134 -2.65 5.82 -8.20
N LYS A 135 -3.84 6.36 -8.54
CA LYS A 135 -3.97 7.72 -9.09
C LYS A 135 -3.61 8.78 -8.06
N VAL A 136 -3.99 8.58 -6.78
CA VAL A 136 -3.63 9.49 -5.68
C VAL A 136 -2.12 9.45 -5.44
N LEU A 137 -1.50 8.27 -5.51
CA LEU A 137 -0.06 8.10 -5.35
C LEU A 137 0.76 8.74 -6.48
N ASN A 138 0.25 8.70 -7.71
CA ASN A 138 0.93 9.27 -8.88
C ASN A 138 0.64 10.77 -9.09
N ALA A 139 -0.30 11.35 -8.36
CA ALA A 139 -0.58 12.76 -8.46
C ALA A 139 0.61 13.59 -7.93
N GLY A 140 0.99 14.64 -8.66
CA GLY A 140 2.15 15.47 -8.33
C GLY A 140 3.50 14.89 -8.75
N GLY A 141 3.53 13.85 -9.60
CA GLY A 141 4.75 13.25 -10.15
C GLY A 141 5.08 11.86 -9.59
N THR A 142 6.16 11.26 -10.08
CA THR A 142 6.63 9.96 -9.62
C THR A 142 7.13 10.06 -8.16
N GLY A 143 7.02 8.98 -7.40
CA GLY A 143 7.46 8.96 -6.00
C GLY A 143 7.65 7.54 -5.49
N GLY A 144 8.25 7.39 -4.33
CA GLY A 144 8.45 6.14 -3.62
C GLY A 144 7.59 6.03 -2.37
N THR A 145 8.11 5.34 -1.37
CA THR A 145 7.41 5.03 -0.12
C THR A 145 7.09 6.28 0.72
N GLU A 146 7.76 7.41 0.49
CA GLU A 146 7.40 8.70 1.11
C GLU A 146 5.96 9.13 0.80
N LYS A 147 5.43 8.77 -0.37
CA LYS A 147 4.03 9.01 -0.73
C LYS A 147 3.05 8.29 0.20
N ILE A 148 3.44 7.14 0.75
CA ILE A 148 2.62 6.36 1.70
C ILE A 148 2.62 7.06 3.06
N THR A 149 3.78 7.49 3.56
CA THR A 149 3.90 8.20 4.85
C THR A 149 3.15 9.53 4.84
N GLN A 150 3.14 10.25 3.72
CA GLN A 150 2.35 11.49 3.54
C GLN A 150 0.84 11.26 3.56
N GLN A 151 0.36 10.04 3.28
CA GLN A 151 -1.07 9.73 3.21
C GLN A 151 -1.64 9.10 4.49
N LEU A 152 -0.79 8.60 5.41
CA LEU A 152 -1.23 7.83 6.58
C LEU A 152 -0.49 8.31 7.84
N ALA A 153 -1.24 8.80 8.84
CA ALA A 153 -0.68 9.22 10.13
C ALA A 153 -0.11 8.04 10.95
N THR A 154 -0.52 6.80 10.64
CA THR A 154 -0.07 5.58 11.33
C THR A 154 1.23 5.00 10.78
N VAL A 155 1.74 5.52 9.66
CA VAL A 155 2.97 5.06 8.99
C VAL A 155 4.08 6.10 9.16
N ALA A 156 5.22 5.67 9.66
CA ALA A 156 6.40 6.51 9.86
C ALA A 156 7.62 5.94 9.12
N SER A 157 8.65 6.75 8.94
CA SER A 157 9.92 6.38 8.29
C SER A 157 11.12 6.91 9.08
N THR A 158 12.29 6.31 8.91
CA THR A 158 13.55 6.84 9.45
C THR A 158 14.11 8.02 8.65
N HIS A 159 13.60 8.30 7.45
CA HIS A 159 14.05 9.41 6.60
C HIS A 159 15.57 9.47 6.32
N LEU A 160 16.26 8.33 6.33
CA LEU A 160 17.70 8.22 6.04
C LEU A 160 18.02 8.46 4.57
N GLY A 161 17.01 8.42 3.71
CA GLY A 161 17.13 8.60 2.25
C GLY A 161 16.58 7.42 1.47
N SER A 162 16.38 7.62 0.18
CA SER A 162 15.84 6.60 -0.72
C SER A 162 16.73 5.34 -0.72
N GLY A 163 16.11 4.17 -0.60
CA GLY A 163 16.78 2.87 -0.49
C GLY A 163 17.50 2.62 0.85
N ARG A 164 17.36 3.52 1.83
CA ARG A 164 17.99 3.45 3.16
C ARG A 164 16.98 3.50 4.30
N ASN A 165 15.72 3.78 4.01
CA ASN A 165 14.68 3.96 5.01
C ASN A 165 14.26 2.65 5.66
N LYS A 166 13.75 2.75 6.90
CA LYS A 166 12.90 1.74 7.53
C LYS A 166 11.50 2.32 7.70
N LEU A 167 10.49 1.51 7.47
CA LEU A 167 9.10 1.89 7.66
C LEU A 167 8.55 1.26 8.94
N PHE A 168 7.71 2.00 9.63
CA PHE A 168 7.06 1.61 10.89
C PHE A 168 5.56 1.83 10.80
N ILE A 169 4.77 0.98 11.45
CA ILE A 169 3.32 1.12 11.53
C ILE A 169 2.91 1.07 13.00
N ARG A 170 2.03 1.98 13.43
CA ARG A 170 1.46 2.04 14.78
C ARG A 170 2.50 2.03 15.90
N GLY A 171 3.62 2.69 15.66
CA GLY A 171 4.65 2.78 16.66
C GLY A 171 5.42 1.49 16.95
N ILE A 172 5.28 0.44 16.14
CA ILE A 172 6.15 -0.72 16.23
C ILE A 172 7.44 -0.41 15.47
N ALA A 173 8.31 0.32 16.14
CA ALA A 173 9.58 0.80 15.60
C ALA A 173 10.73 0.25 16.42
N ASP A 174 11.83 -0.14 15.79
CA ASP A 174 12.91 -0.82 16.46
C ASP A 174 14.21 -0.01 16.46
N SER A 175 14.77 0.22 15.32
CA SER A 175 16.14 0.66 15.23
C SER A 175 16.32 1.84 14.28
N SER A 176 17.41 2.55 14.51
CA SER A 176 17.76 3.75 13.77
C SER A 176 18.70 3.47 12.60
N PHE A 177 19.28 2.28 12.53
CA PHE A 177 20.30 1.93 11.54
C PHE A 177 19.85 0.84 10.59
N THR A 178 20.47 0.78 9.42
CA THR A 178 20.42 -0.40 8.56
C THR A 178 21.38 -1.46 9.14
N GLY A 179 20.86 -2.62 9.44
CA GLY A 179 21.63 -3.68 10.10
C GLY A 179 21.11 -5.07 9.74
N PRO A 180 21.62 -6.10 10.40
CA PRO A 180 21.27 -7.49 10.12
C PRO A 180 19.85 -7.86 10.59
N THR A 181 19.12 -6.95 11.23
CA THR A 181 17.78 -7.20 11.77
C THR A 181 16.73 -7.22 10.68
N GLN A 182 15.72 -8.05 10.88
CA GLN A 182 14.53 -8.05 10.04
C GLN A 182 13.70 -6.78 10.28
N ALA A 183 13.04 -6.28 9.23
CA ALA A 183 12.13 -5.15 9.36
C ALA A 183 10.93 -5.49 10.26
N THR A 184 10.36 -4.48 10.95
CA THR A 184 9.13 -4.63 11.75
C THR A 184 7.86 -4.59 10.89
N VAL A 185 7.96 -4.09 9.67
CA VAL A 185 6.87 -4.01 8.67
C VAL A 185 7.22 -4.87 7.48
N GLY A 186 6.35 -5.82 7.15
CA GLY A 186 6.48 -6.62 5.95
C GLY A 186 6.09 -5.81 4.71
N GLN A 187 6.97 -5.76 3.72
CA GLN A 187 6.69 -5.09 2.45
C GLN A 187 6.60 -6.12 1.32
N TYR A 188 5.60 -5.97 0.47
CA TYR A 188 5.28 -6.93 -0.59
C TYR A 188 5.00 -6.23 -1.92
N LEU A 189 5.48 -6.81 -3.02
CA LEU A 189 4.98 -6.53 -4.36
C LEU A 189 4.17 -7.73 -4.84
N GLY A 190 2.87 -7.50 -5.04
CA GLY A 190 1.98 -8.65 -5.21
C GLY A 190 2.02 -9.57 -3.98
N ASP A 191 2.39 -10.83 -4.16
CA ASP A 191 2.49 -11.81 -3.07
C ASP A 191 3.93 -12.07 -2.59
N LEU A 192 4.94 -11.54 -3.30
CA LEU A 192 6.33 -11.73 -2.93
C LEU A 192 6.82 -10.62 -2.00
N ARG A 193 7.48 -11.01 -0.92
CA ARG A 193 8.14 -10.09 -0.01
C ARG A 193 9.29 -9.37 -0.70
N LEU A 194 9.40 -8.06 -0.50
CA LEU A 194 10.43 -7.24 -1.14
C LEU A 194 11.81 -7.44 -0.53
N THR A 195 11.89 -7.58 0.78
CA THR A 195 13.15 -7.82 1.48
C THR A 195 12.90 -8.56 2.78
N TYR A 196 13.85 -9.39 3.20
CA TYR A 196 13.81 -10.05 4.50
C TYR A 196 14.34 -9.11 5.59
N ASN A 197 15.45 -8.45 5.33
CA ASN A 197 16.09 -7.48 6.21
C ASN A 197 15.79 -6.05 5.74
N ALA A 198 15.90 -5.08 6.64
CA ALA A 198 15.92 -3.67 6.26
C ALA A 198 17.18 -3.33 5.46
N PRO A 199 17.21 -2.28 4.63
CA PRO A 199 16.18 -1.24 4.50
C PRO A 199 15.08 -1.56 3.47
N ASP A 200 14.06 -0.69 3.44
CA ASP A 200 13.09 -0.59 2.37
C ASP A 200 13.80 -0.25 1.04
N PRO A 201 13.55 -0.99 -0.06
CA PRO A 201 14.12 -0.67 -1.36
C PRO A 201 13.60 0.63 -1.97
N ASP A 202 12.56 1.24 -1.41
CA ASP A 202 11.92 2.48 -1.87
C ASP A 202 11.53 2.45 -3.36
N LEU A 203 10.82 1.39 -3.74
CA LEU A 203 10.39 1.21 -5.13
C LEU A 203 9.52 2.37 -5.60
N ARG A 204 9.71 2.76 -6.87
CA ARG A 204 8.84 3.76 -7.49
C ARG A 204 7.42 3.21 -7.62
N LEU A 205 6.45 4.05 -7.25
CA LEU A 205 5.04 3.67 -7.20
C LEU A 205 4.29 3.93 -8.51
N SER A 206 5.01 4.16 -9.60
CA SER A 206 4.42 4.30 -10.93
C SER A 206 3.67 3.03 -11.32
N ASP A 207 2.51 3.23 -11.95
CA ASP A 207 1.65 2.13 -12.43
C ASP A 207 1.21 1.13 -11.35
N MET A 208 1.00 1.60 -10.13
CA MET A 208 0.31 0.82 -9.11
C MET A 208 -1.20 0.97 -9.25
N ALA A 209 -1.93 -0.14 -9.15
CA ALA A 209 -3.39 -0.10 -9.02
C ALA A 209 -3.75 0.51 -7.66
N ARG A 210 -3.04 0.10 -6.61
CA ARG A 210 -3.20 0.60 -5.24
C ARG A 210 -2.07 0.14 -4.33
N VAL A 211 -2.00 0.75 -3.16
CA VAL A 211 -1.21 0.27 -2.02
C VAL A 211 -2.17 -0.10 -0.88
N GLU A 212 -2.02 -1.30 -0.34
CA GLU A 212 -2.78 -1.79 0.80
C GLU A 212 -1.90 -1.80 2.03
N VAL A 213 -2.34 -1.17 3.11
CA VAL A 213 -1.65 -1.14 4.41
C VAL A 213 -2.55 -1.83 5.43
N LEU A 214 -2.11 -2.98 5.93
CA LEU A 214 -2.75 -3.68 7.04
C LEU A 214 -2.01 -3.33 8.32
N GLU A 215 -2.72 -2.71 9.24
CA GLU A 215 -2.15 -2.23 10.49
C GLU A 215 -2.26 -3.28 11.60
N GLY A 216 -1.29 -3.28 12.51
CA GLY A 216 -1.13 -4.28 13.57
C GLY A 216 -0.52 -5.60 13.08
N PRO A 217 -0.13 -6.51 13.99
CA PRO A 217 0.56 -7.74 13.64
C PRO A 217 -0.18 -8.57 12.59
N GLN A 218 0.56 -9.15 11.65
CA GLN A 218 0.04 -10.02 10.58
C GLN A 218 0.75 -11.38 10.57
N GLY A 219 1.24 -11.83 11.75
CA GLY A 219 2.10 -13.01 11.84
C GLY A 219 1.49 -14.28 11.30
N THR A 220 0.18 -14.51 11.54
CA THR A 220 -0.53 -15.71 11.04
C THR A 220 -0.48 -15.85 9.53
N LEU A 221 -0.77 -14.79 8.77
CA LEU A 221 -0.80 -14.88 7.31
C LEU A 221 0.55 -14.56 6.67
N TYR A 222 1.36 -13.68 7.26
CA TYR A 222 2.57 -13.14 6.64
C TYR A 222 3.89 -13.56 7.32
N GLY A 223 3.82 -14.15 8.51
CA GLY A 223 4.97 -14.69 9.23
C GLY A 223 5.90 -13.64 9.81
N ALA A 224 7.18 -13.97 9.79
CA ALA A 224 8.24 -13.15 10.39
C ALA A 224 8.31 -11.73 9.80
N GLY A 225 8.65 -10.72 10.64
CA GLY A 225 8.82 -9.33 10.21
C GLY A 225 7.53 -8.63 9.81
N SER A 226 6.42 -9.01 10.40
CA SER A 226 5.11 -8.35 10.28
C SER A 226 4.54 -7.94 11.63
N LEU A 227 5.41 -7.45 12.53
CA LEU A 227 5.08 -7.04 13.89
C LEU A 227 4.15 -5.83 13.94
N GLY A 228 4.46 -4.79 13.17
CA GLY A 228 3.68 -3.55 13.09
C GLY A 228 2.58 -3.62 12.04
N GLY A 229 2.72 -4.51 11.07
CA GLY A 229 1.81 -4.62 9.94
C GLY A 229 2.49 -4.97 8.63
N ILE A 230 1.77 -4.79 7.53
CA ILE A 230 2.30 -4.97 6.18
C ILE A 230 1.92 -3.83 5.26
N ILE A 231 2.77 -3.56 4.30
CA ILE A 231 2.53 -2.69 3.14
C ILE A 231 2.61 -3.55 1.89
N ARG A 232 1.53 -3.58 1.13
CA ARG A 232 1.45 -4.36 -0.09
C ARG A 232 1.25 -3.46 -1.30
N LEU A 233 2.21 -3.46 -2.19
CA LEU A 233 2.16 -2.80 -3.49
C LEU A 233 1.41 -3.71 -4.47
N VAL A 234 0.33 -3.24 -5.04
CA VAL A 234 -0.47 -3.97 -6.02
C VAL A 234 -0.32 -3.29 -7.37
N PRO A 235 0.52 -3.81 -8.29
CA PRO A 235 0.70 -3.23 -9.61
C PRO A 235 -0.54 -3.45 -10.49
N ASN A 236 -0.70 -2.61 -11.50
CA ASN A 236 -1.65 -2.86 -12.57
C ASN A 236 -1.25 -4.10 -13.35
N ARG A 237 -2.23 -4.97 -13.61
CA ARG A 237 -2.01 -6.19 -14.39
C ARG A 237 -1.97 -5.88 -15.89
N PRO A 238 -1.23 -6.68 -16.70
CA PRO A 238 -1.33 -6.62 -18.15
C PRO A 238 -2.77 -6.80 -18.64
N GLN A 239 -3.22 -5.90 -19.51
CA GLN A 239 -4.55 -5.96 -20.15
C GLN A 239 -4.44 -6.75 -21.44
N LEU A 240 -5.26 -7.79 -21.60
CA LEU A 240 -5.12 -8.78 -22.66
C LEU A 240 -5.59 -8.25 -24.03
N ASP A 241 -6.48 -7.24 -24.03
CA ASP A 241 -7.21 -6.82 -25.22
C ASP A 241 -6.93 -5.35 -25.62
N THR A 242 -6.13 -4.61 -24.83
CA THR A 242 -5.95 -3.17 -25.04
C THR A 242 -4.48 -2.79 -25.10
N ALA A 243 -4.04 -2.25 -26.24
CA ALA A 243 -2.76 -1.55 -26.31
C ALA A 243 -2.90 -0.16 -25.69
N SER A 244 -1.96 0.23 -24.85
CA SER A 244 -1.96 1.55 -24.24
C SER A 244 -0.55 2.04 -23.91
N PHE A 245 -0.40 3.35 -23.92
CA PHE A 245 0.81 4.06 -23.49
C PHE A 245 0.41 5.16 -22.52
N SER A 246 1.17 5.34 -21.46
CA SER A 246 1.10 6.56 -20.64
C SER A 246 2.49 7.03 -20.26
N GLY A 247 2.64 8.34 -20.18
CA GLY A 247 3.91 8.98 -19.85
C GLY A 247 3.72 10.17 -18.93
N VAL A 248 4.71 10.41 -18.07
CA VAL A 248 4.82 11.57 -17.19
C VAL A 248 6.21 12.15 -17.34
N LEU A 249 6.31 13.47 -17.45
CA LEU A 249 7.57 14.21 -17.43
C LEU A 249 7.41 15.45 -16.56
N GLY A 250 8.34 15.70 -15.67
CA GLY A 250 8.30 16.85 -14.77
C GLY A 250 9.67 17.44 -14.45
N GLY A 251 9.70 18.74 -14.21
CA GLY A 251 10.83 19.46 -13.65
C GLY A 251 10.51 20.01 -12.27
N ALA A 252 11.48 20.08 -11.39
CA ALA A 252 11.33 20.57 -10.04
C ALA A 252 12.43 21.58 -9.68
N LEU A 253 12.06 22.63 -8.93
CA LEU A 253 12.96 23.64 -8.39
C LEU A 253 12.85 23.62 -6.87
N THR A 254 13.96 23.37 -6.20
CA THR A 254 14.05 23.35 -4.74
C THR A 254 14.65 24.68 -4.27
N GLN A 255 14.01 25.32 -3.30
CA GLN A 255 14.52 26.54 -2.66
C GLN A 255 15.85 26.23 -1.99
N HIS A 256 16.87 27.08 -2.21
CA HIS A 256 18.23 26.85 -1.71
C HIS A 256 18.81 25.48 -2.12
N GLY A 257 18.53 25.04 -3.36
CA GLY A 257 19.01 23.76 -3.83
C GLY A 257 19.05 23.67 -5.36
N ASN A 258 19.59 22.57 -5.84
CA ASN A 258 19.69 22.28 -7.27
C ASN A 258 18.35 21.84 -7.88
N PRO A 259 18.12 22.08 -9.18
CA PRO A 259 16.95 21.59 -9.87
C PRO A 259 16.93 20.05 -9.92
N GLY A 260 15.74 19.51 -10.03
CA GLY A 260 15.47 18.07 -10.20
C GLY A 260 14.45 17.84 -11.29
N GLY A 261 14.05 16.60 -11.45
CA GLY A 261 13.01 16.21 -12.40
C GLY A 261 12.68 14.73 -12.29
N ASP A 262 11.57 14.35 -12.91
CA ASP A 262 11.09 12.97 -12.94
C ASP A 262 10.45 12.64 -14.28
N ALA A 263 10.59 11.39 -14.70
CA ALA A 263 9.95 10.83 -15.88
C ALA A 263 9.48 9.41 -15.57
N ALA A 264 8.32 9.05 -16.10
CA ALA A 264 7.85 7.67 -16.09
C ALA A 264 7.15 7.35 -17.42
N ALA A 265 7.28 6.12 -17.87
CA ALA A 265 6.58 5.61 -19.03
C ALA A 265 5.97 4.24 -18.71
N VAL A 266 4.76 4.00 -19.18
CA VAL A 266 4.05 2.73 -19.05
C VAL A 266 3.53 2.31 -20.41
N VAL A 267 3.80 1.05 -20.78
CA VAL A 267 3.32 0.45 -22.02
C VAL A 267 2.56 -0.82 -21.70
N ASN A 268 1.41 -1.02 -22.30
CA ASN A 268 0.69 -2.28 -22.32
C ASN A 268 0.52 -2.79 -23.75
N LEU A 269 0.99 -3.99 -24.01
CA LEU A 269 0.97 -4.61 -25.34
C LEU A 269 0.27 -5.96 -25.26
N PRO A 270 -0.93 -6.13 -25.85
CA PRO A 270 -1.49 -7.43 -26.13
C PRO A 270 -0.58 -8.19 -27.10
N LEU A 271 -0.15 -9.40 -26.73
CA LEU A 271 0.70 -10.26 -27.56
C LEU A 271 -0.11 -11.33 -28.28
N ALA A 272 -1.17 -11.80 -27.63
CA ALA A 272 -2.18 -12.67 -28.19
C ALA A 272 -3.52 -12.25 -27.58
N GLU A 273 -4.49 -11.92 -28.44
CA GLU A 273 -5.80 -11.39 -28.04
C GLU A 273 -6.49 -12.31 -27.03
N GLY A 274 -6.95 -11.74 -25.91
CA GLY A 274 -7.59 -12.44 -24.81
C GLY A 274 -6.72 -13.46 -24.07
N LYS A 275 -5.45 -13.68 -24.46
CA LYS A 275 -4.59 -14.74 -23.89
C LYS A 275 -3.28 -14.26 -23.29
N ALA A 276 -2.60 -13.34 -23.95
CA ALA A 276 -1.29 -12.91 -23.46
C ALA A 276 -1.08 -11.41 -23.64
N ALA A 277 -0.45 -10.77 -22.67
CA ALA A 277 -0.05 -9.37 -22.75
C ALA A 277 1.21 -9.09 -21.93
N LEU A 278 1.98 -8.11 -22.38
CA LEU A 278 3.12 -7.54 -21.69
C LEU A 278 2.76 -6.14 -21.19
N ARG A 279 3.06 -5.87 -19.91
CA ARG A 279 3.02 -4.52 -19.35
C ARG A 279 4.37 -4.15 -18.79
N ALA A 280 4.91 -3.02 -19.23
CA ALA A 280 6.23 -2.55 -18.82
C ALA A 280 6.16 -1.11 -18.32
N THR A 281 6.97 -0.80 -17.30
CA THR A 281 7.17 0.55 -16.76
C THR A 281 8.65 0.88 -16.75
N ALA A 282 8.98 2.14 -16.96
CA ALA A 282 10.31 2.69 -16.75
C ALA A 282 10.18 4.01 -15.99
N ASP A 283 11.05 4.22 -15.02
CA ASP A 283 11.05 5.38 -14.12
C ASP A 283 12.47 5.96 -14.07
N ALA A 284 12.58 7.28 -14.16
CA ALA A 284 13.80 8.03 -13.89
C ALA A 284 13.48 9.23 -13.02
N MET A 285 14.28 9.46 -11.98
CA MET A 285 14.09 10.59 -11.08
C MET A 285 15.42 11.16 -10.63
N ARG A 286 15.54 12.47 -10.66
CA ARG A 286 16.62 13.21 -10.03
C ARG A 286 16.03 14.16 -8.99
N MET A 287 16.40 13.97 -7.73
CA MET A 287 16.17 14.93 -6.67
C MET A 287 17.40 15.82 -6.52
N GLY A 288 17.30 17.12 -6.79
CA GLY A 288 18.39 18.07 -6.61
C GLY A 288 18.86 18.11 -5.16
N GLY A 289 20.15 18.37 -4.93
CA GLY A 289 20.70 18.54 -3.58
C GLY A 289 20.30 19.86 -2.94
N TYR A 290 20.47 19.96 -1.61
CA TYR A 290 20.18 21.16 -0.82
C TYR A 290 21.01 21.23 0.49
N ILE A 291 21.95 20.30 0.69
CA ILE A 291 22.86 20.31 1.84
C ILE A 291 24.25 20.75 1.37
N ASP A 292 24.81 21.73 2.07
CA ASP A 292 26.14 22.24 1.81
C ASP A 292 27.18 21.56 2.70
N LYS A 293 28.37 21.29 2.17
CA LYS A 293 29.53 20.78 2.91
C LYS A 293 30.73 21.75 2.77
N PRO A 294 30.77 22.78 3.63
CA PRO A 294 31.77 23.86 3.51
C PRO A 294 33.21 23.35 3.59
N LEU A 295 33.50 22.38 4.48
CA LEU A 295 34.84 21.81 4.62
C LEU A 295 35.33 21.03 3.39
N LEU A 296 34.41 20.62 2.51
CA LEU A 296 34.72 20.00 1.22
C LEU A 296 34.64 20.99 0.06
N GLY A 297 34.30 22.28 0.32
CA GLY A 297 34.07 23.27 -0.74
C GLY A 297 32.92 22.91 -1.68
N ARG A 298 31.91 22.16 -1.21
CA ARG A 298 30.81 21.65 -2.04
C ARG A 298 29.46 22.17 -1.57
N ARG A 299 28.60 22.52 -2.52
CA ARG A 299 27.21 22.92 -2.28
C ARG A 299 26.25 21.89 -2.83
N ASP A 300 25.04 21.82 -2.25
CA ASP A 300 23.93 20.99 -2.71
C ASP A 300 24.30 19.53 -2.93
N VAL A 301 25.07 18.93 -2.03
CA VAL A 301 25.74 17.64 -2.26
C VAL A 301 24.82 16.43 -2.24
N ASN A 302 23.66 16.53 -1.61
CA ASN A 302 22.78 15.37 -1.35
C ASN A 302 21.80 15.08 -2.52
N ARG A 303 22.25 15.28 -3.75
CA ARG A 303 21.52 14.86 -4.94
C ARG A 303 21.29 13.34 -4.90
N THR A 304 20.07 12.93 -5.28
CA THR A 304 19.73 11.51 -5.43
C THR A 304 19.20 11.26 -6.83
N ASP A 305 19.81 10.31 -7.52
CA ASP A 305 19.40 9.83 -8.84
C ASP A 305 18.81 8.42 -8.70
N ILE A 306 17.66 8.17 -9.31
CA ILE A 306 16.96 6.88 -9.26
C ILE A 306 16.58 6.50 -10.69
N LEU A 307 16.91 5.26 -11.06
CA LEU A 307 16.49 4.65 -12.31
C LEU A 307 15.87 3.30 -12.00
N GLY A 308 14.68 3.05 -12.50
CA GLY A 308 13.97 1.80 -12.25
C GLY A 308 13.11 1.35 -13.42
N GLY A 309 12.72 0.09 -13.36
CA GLY A 309 11.80 -0.47 -14.34
C GLY A 309 11.19 -1.77 -13.87
N ARG A 310 10.02 -2.08 -14.40
CA ARG A 310 9.28 -3.31 -14.16
C ARG A 310 8.64 -3.79 -15.45
N ALA A 311 8.70 -5.10 -15.70
CA ALA A 311 7.98 -5.75 -16.78
C ALA A 311 7.20 -6.94 -16.23
N THR A 312 5.95 -7.09 -16.66
CA THR A 312 5.08 -8.20 -16.30
C THR A 312 4.51 -8.81 -17.58
N LEU A 313 4.77 -10.09 -17.78
CA LEU A 313 4.13 -10.90 -18.81
C LEU A 313 3.00 -11.68 -18.15
N ARG A 314 1.81 -11.61 -18.70
CA ARG A 314 0.64 -12.39 -18.30
C ARG A 314 0.24 -13.31 -19.45
N PHE A 315 -0.06 -14.56 -19.10
CA PHE A 315 -0.60 -15.57 -19.99
C PHE A 315 -1.77 -16.28 -19.32
N ASP A 316 -2.93 -16.30 -19.96
CA ASP A 316 -4.14 -16.99 -19.51
C ASP A 316 -4.36 -18.24 -20.37
N PRO A 317 -3.83 -19.42 -19.97
CA PRO A 317 -3.87 -20.64 -20.78
C PRO A 317 -5.28 -21.22 -20.94
N ALA A 318 -6.14 -21.03 -19.95
CA ALA A 318 -7.51 -21.55 -19.91
C ALA A 318 -8.39 -20.64 -19.03
N PRO A 319 -9.72 -20.68 -19.17
CA PRO A 319 -10.63 -19.94 -18.30
C PRO A 319 -10.38 -20.27 -16.82
N GLY A 320 -10.21 -19.21 -16.01
CA GLY A 320 -9.92 -19.32 -14.58
C GLY A 320 -8.45 -19.61 -14.23
N TRP A 321 -7.54 -19.71 -15.20
CA TRP A 321 -6.12 -19.88 -14.99
C TRP A 321 -5.31 -18.72 -15.53
N SER A 322 -4.31 -18.29 -14.79
CA SER A 322 -3.36 -17.27 -15.24
C SER A 322 -1.94 -17.56 -14.75
N VAL A 323 -0.97 -17.27 -15.60
CA VAL A 323 0.46 -17.32 -15.31
C VAL A 323 1.02 -15.92 -15.49
N GLU A 324 1.76 -15.43 -14.51
CA GLU A 324 2.41 -14.12 -14.59
C GLU A 324 3.90 -14.29 -14.27
N VAL A 325 4.74 -13.65 -15.11
CA VAL A 325 6.18 -13.51 -14.89
C VAL A 325 6.48 -12.03 -14.75
N LEU A 326 7.08 -11.65 -13.64
CA LEU A 326 7.44 -10.26 -13.35
C LEU A 326 8.96 -10.19 -13.13
N ALA A 327 9.59 -9.19 -13.74
CA ALA A 327 10.95 -8.76 -13.48
C ALA A 327 10.96 -7.27 -13.12
N LEU A 328 11.78 -6.91 -12.12
CA LEU A 328 11.92 -5.54 -11.63
C LEU A 328 13.38 -5.28 -11.29
N GLY A 329 13.86 -4.08 -11.63
CA GLY A 329 15.17 -3.57 -11.21
C GLY A 329 15.08 -2.09 -10.87
N GLN A 330 15.84 -1.65 -9.87
CA GLN A 330 16.00 -0.24 -9.50
C GLN A 330 17.40 0.00 -8.96
N THR A 331 18.03 1.10 -9.41
CA THR A 331 19.27 1.61 -8.84
C THR A 331 19.04 3.00 -8.26
N THR A 332 19.72 3.31 -7.17
CA THR A 332 19.63 4.59 -6.47
C THR A 332 21.02 5.05 -6.08
N ASP A 333 21.43 6.21 -6.59
CA ASP A 333 22.70 6.86 -6.29
C ASP A 333 22.46 8.15 -5.50
N THR A 334 23.03 8.24 -4.31
CA THR A 334 23.00 9.42 -3.46
C THR A 334 24.40 10.00 -3.33
N ALA A 335 24.58 11.23 -3.80
CA ALA A 335 25.88 11.88 -3.89
C ALA A 335 26.39 12.45 -2.54
N GLY A 336 25.52 12.58 -1.54
CA GLY A 336 25.84 13.02 -0.18
C GLY A 336 24.74 12.70 0.82
N SER A 337 25.08 12.75 2.11
CA SER A 337 24.09 12.54 3.19
C SER A 337 23.06 13.65 3.25
N GLN A 338 21.88 13.33 3.81
CA GLN A 338 20.79 14.29 4.03
C GLN A 338 20.87 14.99 5.39
N TYR A 339 22.01 14.86 6.09
CA TYR A 339 22.22 15.39 7.41
C TYR A 339 22.71 16.84 7.36
N ALA A 340 22.24 17.65 8.31
CA ALA A 340 22.77 18.97 8.61
C ALA A 340 23.22 19.00 10.07
N ASP A 341 24.19 19.83 10.39
CA ASP A 341 24.61 20.01 11.77
C ASP A 341 23.54 20.83 12.53
N ARG A 342 23.24 20.42 13.76
CA ARG A 342 22.19 21.05 14.57
C ARG A 342 22.53 22.49 14.92
N ASP A 343 23.77 22.72 15.31
CA ASP A 343 24.28 24.01 15.82
C ASP A 343 25.03 24.82 14.75
N GLY A 344 25.03 24.33 13.49
CA GLY A 344 25.65 25.01 12.35
C GLY A 344 24.71 25.97 11.62
N ALA A 345 25.19 26.54 10.50
CA ALA A 345 24.33 27.26 9.59
C ALA A 345 23.25 26.30 9.01
N PRO A 346 22.06 26.80 8.71
CA PRO A 346 20.98 25.98 8.19
C PRO A 346 21.39 25.23 6.92
N LEU A 347 21.09 23.93 6.86
CA LEU A 347 21.39 23.04 5.73
C LEU A 347 22.90 22.85 5.46
N GLU A 348 23.77 23.15 6.42
CA GLU A 348 25.19 22.87 6.35
C GLU A 348 25.56 21.63 7.13
N ASN A 349 26.59 20.92 6.65
CA ASN A 349 27.14 19.72 7.26
C ASN A 349 28.68 19.82 7.23
N SER A 350 29.30 19.73 8.40
CA SER A 350 30.74 19.84 8.60
C SER A 350 31.50 18.52 8.35
N ALA A 351 30.98 17.61 7.55
CA ALA A 351 31.67 16.41 7.18
C ALA A 351 32.96 16.69 6.40
N ARG A 352 33.99 15.95 6.75
CA ARG A 352 35.36 16.06 6.19
C ARG A 352 35.65 15.06 5.07
N VAL A 353 34.69 14.13 4.82
CA VAL A 353 34.74 13.14 3.73
C VAL A 353 33.37 13.06 3.04
N PRO A 354 33.34 12.65 1.75
CA PRO A 354 32.07 12.44 1.05
C PRO A 354 31.25 11.30 1.67
N GLU A 355 29.96 11.55 1.95
CA GLU A 355 29.03 10.57 2.54
C GLU A 355 28.04 10.12 1.46
N THR A 356 28.50 9.31 0.52
CA THR A 356 27.71 8.80 -0.59
C THR A 356 26.98 7.52 -0.21
N ALA A 357 25.89 7.20 -0.92
CA ALA A 357 25.24 5.91 -0.82
C ALA A 357 24.83 5.40 -2.21
N HIS A 358 24.90 4.08 -2.38
CA HIS A 358 24.49 3.39 -3.59
C HIS A 358 23.66 2.17 -3.22
N ALA A 359 22.47 2.04 -3.81
CA ALA A 359 21.58 0.92 -3.57
C ALA A 359 21.09 0.32 -4.90
N ASP A 360 21.25 -1.01 -5.02
CA ASP A 360 20.69 -1.80 -6.12
C ASP A 360 19.66 -2.77 -5.60
N TYR A 361 18.57 -2.88 -6.34
CA TYR A 361 17.49 -3.82 -6.06
C TYR A 361 17.06 -4.54 -7.34
N ALA A 362 16.97 -5.86 -7.28
CA ALA A 362 16.44 -6.68 -8.38
C ALA A 362 15.50 -7.75 -7.83
N MET A 363 14.42 -8.01 -8.56
CA MET A 363 13.41 -9.00 -8.19
C MET A 363 12.86 -9.71 -9.43
N GLY A 364 12.76 -11.04 -9.35
CA GLY A 364 12.03 -11.86 -10.30
C GLY A 364 10.90 -12.60 -9.60
N GLN A 365 9.72 -12.68 -10.20
CA GLN A 365 8.56 -13.36 -9.63
C GLN A 365 7.83 -14.18 -10.70
N PHE A 366 7.46 -15.40 -10.36
CA PHE A 366 6.61 -16.29 -11.14
C PHE A 366 5.36 -16.61 -10.34
N VAL A 367 4.18 -16.38 -10.92
CA VAL A 367 2.90 -16.56 -10.24
C VAL A 367 1.99 -17.42 -11.09
N VAL A 368 1.45 -18.47 -10.50
CA VAL A 368 0.37 -19.29 -11.07
C VAL A 368 -0.88 -19.07 -10.23
N SER A 369 -1.97 -18.74 -10.86
CA SER A 369 -3.28 -18.62 -10.21
C SER A 369 -4.28 -19.48 -10.97
N GLY A 370 -5.14 -20.19 -10.22
CA GLY A 370 -6.12 -21.08 -10.80
C GLY A 370 -7.39 -21.18 -9.95
N GLN A 371 -8.43 -21.66 -10.57
CA GLN A 371 -9.69 -21.97 -9.91
C GLN A 371 -10.17 -23.36 -10.31
N ILE A 372 -10.47 -24.20 -9.31
CA ILE A 372 -11.01 -25.56 -9.48
C ILE A 372 -12.31 -25.62 -8.70
N GLY A 373 -13.43 -25.56 -9.41
CA GLY A 373 -14.75 -25.43 -8.77
C GLY A 373 -14.86 -24.18 -7.90
N ALA A 374 -15.11 -24.35 -6.61
CA ALA A 374 -15.18 -23.26 -5.64
C ALA A 374 -13.83 -22.89 -5.01
N VAL A 375 -12.82 -23.75 -5.16
CA VAL A 375 -11.51 -23.58 -4.55
C VAL A 375 -10.61 -22.81 -5.51
N ARG A 376 -9.91 -21.83 -4.96
CA ARG A 376 -8.89 -21.03 -5.66
C ARG A 376 -7.51 -21.47 -5.21
N LEU A 377 -6.57 -21.43 -6.14
CA LEU A 377 -5.16 -21.72 -5.93
C LEU A 377 -4.32 -20.51 -6.33
N ARG A 378 -3.27 -20.25 -5.58
CA ARG A 378 -2.21 -19.32 -6.00
C ARG A 378 -0.86 -19.80 -5.48
N SER A 379 0.10 -19.91 -6.39
CA SER A 379 1.49 -20.20 -6.09
C SER A 379 2.36 -19.08 -6.60
N THR A 380 3.25 -18.58 -5.75
CA THR A 380 4.18 -17.50 -6.05
C THR A 380 5.58 -17.94 -5.69
N THR A 381 6.50 -17.90 -6.65
CA THR A 381 7.93 -18.14 -6.44
C THR A 381 8.69 -16.90 -6.84
N GLY A 382 9.69 -16.51 -6.08
CA GLY A 382 10.47 -15.34 -6.40
C GLY A 382 11.88 -15.32 -5.87
N LEU A 383 12.69 -14.49 -6.50
CA LEU A 383 14.08 -14.23 -6.21
C LEU A 383 14.25 -12.74 -5.96
N VAL A 384 15.01 -12.39 -4.92
CA VAL A 384 15.33 -10.99 -4.58
C VAL A 384 16.83 -10.87 -4.38
N HIS A 385 17.38 -9.80 -4.92
CA HIS A 385 18.74 -9.35 -4.65
C HIS A 385 18.69 -7.87 -4.28
N GLN A 386 19.29 -7.53 -3.15
CA GLN A 386 19.46 -6.15 -2.68
C GLN A 386 20.89 -5.93 -2.25
N SER A 387 21.48 -4.82 -2.68
CA SER A 387 22.81 -4.36 -2.26
C SER A 387 22.71 -2.90 -1.83
N LEU A 388 23.26 -2.58 -0.68
CA LEU A 388 23.38 -1.21 -0.18
C LEU A 388 24.80 -0.96 0.28
N ARG A 389 25.41 0.08 -0.26
CA ARG A 389 26.71 0.61 0.19
C ARG A 389 26.53 2.02 0.71
N GLU A 390 26.97 2.26 1.93
CA GLU A 390 26.86 3.54 2.62
C GLU A 390 28.21 4.01 3.08
N ASN A 391 28.50 5.28 2.90
CA ASN A 391 29.69 5.95 3.37
C ASN A 391 29.32 7.02 4.40
N TYR A 392 30.06 7.04 5.51
CA TYR A 392 29.87 7.97 6.61
C TYR A 392 31.18 8.63 7.02
N ASP A 393 31.09 9.86 7.47
CA ASP A 393 32.22 10.54 8.08
C ASP A 393 32.44 10.04 9.51
N ALA A 394 33.56 9.34 9.72
CA ALA A 394 34.00 8.83 10.99
C ALA A 394 35.21 9.62 11.53
N SER A 395 35.44 10.84 11.03
CA SER A 395 36.53 11.71 11.48
C SER A 395 36.30 12.16 12.91
N LEU A 396 37.31 11.99 13.75
CA LEU A 396 37.33 12.57 15.10
C LEU A 396 37.59 14.09 15.02
N PRO A 397 37.18 14.90 16.00
CA PRO A 397 37.36 16.35 15.96
C PRO A 397 38.80 16.79 15.65
N GLU A 398 39.78 16.18 16.28
CA GLU A 398 41.21 16.49 16.14
C GLU A 398 42.01 15.48 15.27
N GLY A 399 41.29 14.48 14.66
CA GLY A 399 41.93 13.42 13.88
C GLY A 399 42.02 13.75 12.38
N ALA A 400 42.75 12.88 11.65
CA ALA A 400 42.73 12.92 10.18
C ALA A 400 41.34 12.56 9.63
N PRO A 401 40.98 13.02 8.42
CA PRO A 401 39.71 12.62 7.77
C PRO A 401 39.63 11.09 7.67
N ARG A 402 38.51 10.53 8.15
CA ARG A 402 38.30 9.08 8.23
C ARG A 402 36.96 8.71 7.64
N LEU A 403 36.95 7.83 6.66
CA LEU A 403 35.76 7.30 6.00
C LEU A 403 35.41 5.94 6.59
N PHE A 404 34.17 5.77 6.96
CA PHE A 404 33.58 4.47 7.24
C PHE A 404 32.65 4.05 6.08
N THR A 405 32.87 2.84 5.58
CA THR A 405 32.02 2.24 4.54
C THR A 405 31.34 1.00 5.12
N GLN A 406 30.02 0.95 4.98
CA GLN A 406 29.21 -0.22 5.29
C GLN A 406 28.60 -0.76 4.00
N THR A 407 28.68 -2.07 3.80
CA THR A 407 28.03 -2.76 2.67
C THR A 407 27.12 -3.84 3.22
N ASN A 408 25.85 -3.77 2.84
CA ASN A 408 24.84 -4.77 3.19
C ASN A 408 24.34 -5.43 1.90
N ARG A 409 24.36 -6.76 1.82
CA ARG A 409 23.84 -7.54 0.69
C ARG A 409 22.86 -8.57 1.20
N THR A 410 21.71 -8.63 0.54
CA THR A 410 20.65 -9.61 0.84
C THR A 410 20.30 -10.37 -0.42
N ARG A 411 20.21 -11.70 -0.31
CA ARG A 411 19.70 -12.59 -1.35
C ARG A 411 18.61 -13.46 -0.75
N MET A 412 17.44 -13.48 -1.37
CA MET A 412 16.31 -14.23 -0.89
C MET A 412 15.68 -15.04 -2.03
N VAL A 413 15.34 -16.28 -1.72
CA VAL A 413 14.47 -17.14 -2.52
C VAL A 413 13.24 -17.42 -1.67
N ALA A 414 12.05 -17.23 -2.21
CA ALA A 414 10.82 -17.50 -1.48
C ALA A 414 9.78 -18.15 -2.38
N ASN A 415 9.03 -19.09 -1.82
CA ASN A 415 7.84 -19.65 -2.40
C ASN A 415 6.69 -19.59 -1.41
N GLU A 416 5.51 -19.24 -1.89
CA GLU A 416 4.26 -19.39 -1.15
C GLU A 416 3.22 -20.04 -2.06
N THR A 417 2.62 -21.12 -1.61
CA THR A 417 1.49 -21.76 -2.28
C THR A 417 0.32 -21.83 -1.33
N ARG A 418 -0.83 -21.32 -1.77
CA ARG A 418 -2.05 -21.32 -0.96
C ARG A 418 -3.26 -21.75 -1.77
N VAL A 419 -4.19 -22.35 -1.06
CA VAL A 419 -5.53 -22.70 -1.53
C VAL A 419 -6.57 -22.09 -0.61
N TRP A 420 -7.69 -21.63 -1.16
CA TRP A 420 -8.74 -21.06 -0.34
C TRP A 420 -10.10 -21.20 -1.01
N MET A 421 -11.11 -21.23 -0.18
CA MET A 421 -12.51 -21.14 -0.59
C MET A 421 -13.08 -19.82 -0.03
N PRO A 422 -13.55 -18.88 -0.88
CA PRO A 422 -14.32 -17.74 -0.43
C PRO A 422 -15.53 -18.18 0.37
N GLU A 423 -16.06 -17.28 1.22
CA GLU A 423 -17.23 -17.59 2.04
C GLU A 423 -18.39 -18.11 1.18
N ARG A 424 -18.85 -19.32 1.49
CA ARG A 424 -20.06 -19.95 0.94
C ARG A 424 -20.89 -20.51 2.09
N HIS A 425 -22.17 -20.18 2.12
CA HIS A 425 -23.09 -20.64 3.18
C HIS A 425 -22.58 -20.37 4.60
N GLY A 426 -21.92 -19.20 4.79
CA GLY A 426 -21.40 -18.79 6.08
C GLY A 426 -20.06 -19.43 6.50
N PHE A 427 -19.39 -20.17 5.61
CA PHE A 427 -18.07 -20.76 5.87
C PHE A 427 -17.07 -20.41 4.78
N GLY A 428 -15.88 -20.00 5.17
CA GLY A 428 -14.76 -19.77 4.27
C GLY A 428 -13.45 -20.17 4.94
N TRP A 429 -12.47 -20.63 4.16
CA TRP A 429 -11.19 -21.08 4.69
C TRP A 429 -10.03 -20.80 3.73
N LEU A 430 -8.83 -20.80 4.30
CA LEU A 430 -7.55 -20.69 3.60
C LEU A 430 -6.55 -21.64 4.26
N ALA A 431 -5.73 -22.30 3.45
CA ALA A 431 -4.55 -23.05 3.89
C ALA A 431 -3.38 -22.73 2.95
N GLY A 432 -2.18 -22.69 3.50
CA GLY A 432 -1.00 -22.39 2.69
C GLY A 432 0.28 -22.93 3.31
N VAL A 433 1.26 -23.12 2.44
CA VAL A 433 2.63 -23.46 2.79
C VAL A 433 3.56 -22.42 2.22
N SER A 434 4.65 -22.14 2.90
CA SER A 434 5.70 -21.27 2.37
C SER A 434 7.08 -21.73 2.77
N PHE A 435 8.03 -21.45 1.89
CA PHE A 435 9.46 -21.65 2.12
C PHE A 435 10.19 -20.34 1.83
N THR A 436 11.16 -19.98 2.66
CA THR A 436 12.04 -18.84 2.46
C THR A 436 13.47 -19.22 2.81
N HIS A 437 14.38 -18.97 1.88
CA HIS A 437 15.82 -18.98 2.12
C HIS A 437 16.33 -17.55 1.98
N ASN A 438 16.97 -17.03 3.01
CA ASN A 438 17.55 -15.68 3.00
C ASN A 438 18.97 -15.69 3.51
N LYS A 439 19.87 -15.02 2.77
CA LYS A 439 21.26 -14.80 3.14
C LYS A 439 21.55 -13.32 3.15
N THR A 440 22.08 -12.83 4.27
CA THR A 440 22.49 -11.43 4.45
C THR A 440 23.95 -11.36 4.88
N GLU A 441 24.71 -10.46 4.25
CA GLU A 441 26.11 -10.21 4.50
C GLU A 441 26.32 -8.73 4.81
N LEU A 442 26.88 -8.40 5.96
CA LEU A 442 27.24 -7.07 6.40
C LEU A 442 28.75 -6.96 6.54
N LYS A 443 29.38 -6.05 5.77
CA LYS A 443 30.81 -5.74 5.83
C LYS A 443 31.04 -4.30 6.20
N ARG A 444 32.08 -4.05 6.99
CA ARG A 444 32.46 -2.72 7.48
C ARG A 444 33.94 -2.46 7.24
N LEU A 445 34.26 -1.24 6.82
CA LEU A 445 35.61 -0.84 6.46
C LEU A 445 35.89 0.60 6.91
N PHE A 446 36.99 0.84 7.58
CA PHE A 446 37.54 2.19 7.77
C PHE A 446 38.64 2.50 6.75
N SER A 447 38.68 3.74 6.29
CA SER A 447 39.75 4.26 5.42
C SER A 447 40.19 5.62 5.95
N ALA A 448 41.49 5.76 6.23
CA ALA A 448 42.13 7.01 6.67
C ALA A 448 43.53 7.11 6.11
N ALA A 449 43.90 8.25 5.54
CA ALA A 449 45.26 8.50 5.00
C ALA A 449 45.79 7.40 4.05
N GLY A 450 44.89 6.82 3.20
CA GLY A 450 45.24 5.75 2.27
C GLY A 450 45.29 4.35 2.87
N LEU A 451 45.24 4.22 4.19
CA LEU A 451 45.18 2.94 4.89
C LEU A 451 43.74 2.46 5.01
N ARG A 452 43.53 1.16 4.80
CA ARG A 452 42.27 0.48 4.97
C ARG A 452 42.35 -0.51 6.13
N SER A 453 41.36 -0.45 7.02
CA SER A 453 41.22 -1.39 8.12
C SER A 453 39.83 -1.98 8.09
N THR A 454 39.73 -3.29 7.86
CA THR A 454 38.45 -4.01 8.03
C THR A 454 38.08 -4.07 9.49
N THR A 455 36.82 -3.98 9.79
CA THR A 455 36.27 -4.32 11.10
C THR A 455 35.45 -5.60 10.96
N ALA A 456 35.09 -6.21 12.10
CA ALA A 456 34.23 -7.39 12.09
C ALA A 456 33.01 -7.20 11.18
N GLY A 457 32.75 -8.18 10.35
CA GLY A 457 31.55 -8.34 9.53
C GLY A 457 30.70 -9.49 10.05
N VAL A 458 29.48 -9.65 9.51
CA VAL A 458 28.60 -10.76 9.86
C VAL A 458 27.86 -11.26 8.64
N ARG A 459 27.76 -12.60 8.56
CA ARG A 459 26.90 -13.29 7.61
C ARG A 459 25.82 -14.04 8.37
N ASN A 460 24.57 -13.82 8.01
CA ASN A 460 23.41 -14.52 8.53
C ASN A 460 22.70 -15.27 7.40
N ALA A 461 22.38 -16.53 7.61
CA ALA A 461 21.51 -17.32 6.75
C ALA A 461 20.32 -17.82 7.55
N ILE A 462 19.15 -17.82 6.93
CA ILE A 462 17.93 -18.34 7.54
C ILE A 462 17.12 -19.09 6.50
N ASP A 463 16.70 -20.29 6.88
CA ASP A 463 15.73 -21.09 6.18
C ASP A 463 14.46 -21.18 7.00
N GLU A 464 13.31 -20.94 6.37
CA GLU A 464 12.00 -21.02 7.02
C GLU A 464 11.07 -21.90 6.20
N ALA A 465 10.53 -22.93 6.83
CA ALA A 465 9.40 -23.72 6.30
C ALA A 465 8.16 -23.43 7.16
N THR A 466 7.02 -23.27 6.52
CA THR A 466 5.80 -22.80 7.21
C THR A 466 4.57 -23.54 6.71
N LEU A 467 3.69 -23.83 7.67
CA LEU A 467 2.29 -24.20 7.44
C LEU A 467 1.39 -23.16 8.12
N TYR A 468 0.37 -22.67 7.41
CA TYR A 468 -0.57 -21.72 7.99
C TYR A 468 -1.98 -21.91 7.43
N GLY A 469 -2.96 -21.43 8.17
CA GLY A 469 -4.34 -21.46 7.74
C GLY A 469 -5.24 -20.55 8.56
N GLU A 470 -6.41 -20.29 8.03
CA GLU A 470 -7.45 -19.47 8.66
C GLU A 470 -8.83 -19.95 8.19
N ALA A 471 -9.79 -20.02 9.12
CA ALA A 471 -11.17 -20.33 8.83
C ALA A 471 -12.11 -19.28 9.43
N SER A 472 -13.16 -18.93 8.71
CA SER A 472 -14.22 -18.04 9.16
C SER A 472 -15.55 -18.74 9.13
N VAL A 473 -16.34 -18.53 10.17
CA VAL A 473 -17.67 -19.10 10.34
C VAL A 473 -18.64 -17.97 10.71
N ARG A 474 -19.75 -17.88 10.01
CA ARG A 474 -20.86 -16.98 10.33
C ARG A 474 -21.71 -17.60 11.42
N LEU A 475 -21.52 -17.15 12.67
CA LEU A 475 -22.22 -17.66 13.86
C LEU A 475 -23.68 -17.19 13.90
N ALA A 476 -23.93 -15.99 13.40
CA ALA A 476 -25.25 -15.38 13.23
C ALA A 476 -25.22 -14.45 11.99
N PRO A 477 -26.35 -14.02 11.42
CA PRO A 477 -26.35 -13.11 10.27
C PRO A 477 -25.40 -11.91 10.40
N PRO A 478 -25.31 -11.20 11.55
CA PRO A 478 -24.39 -10.08 11.68
C PRO A 478 -23.00 -10.48 12.22
N LEU A 479 -22.77 -11.72 12.69
CA LEU A 479 -21.57 -12.09 13.44
C LEU A 479 -20.75 -13.16 12.74
N VAL A 480 -19.52 -12.81 12.39
CA VAL A 480 -18.52 -13.72 11.82
C VAL A 480 -17.37 -13.90 12.81
N ALA A 481 -17.05 -15.15 13.12
CA ALA A 481 -15.86 -15.52 13.88
C ALA A 481 -14.79 -16.04 12.91
N THR A 482 -13.53 -15.66 13.13
CA THR A 482 -12.37 -16.10 12.36
C THR A 482 -11.31 -16.59 13.32
N ALA A 483 -10.77 -17.78 13.04
CA ALA A 483 -9.64 -18.35 13.76
C ALA A 483 -8.56 -18.77 12.78
N GLY A 484 -7.31 -18.51 13.12
CA GLY A 484 -6.17 -18.85 12.28
C GLY A 484 -4.96 -19.26 13.11
N GLY A 485 -4.01 -19.88 12.44
CA GLY A 485 -2.76 -20.29 13.04
C GLY A 485 -1.67 -20.45 12.00
N ARG A 486 -0.44 -20.29 12.44
CA ARG A 486 0.79 -20.50 11.68
C ARG A 486 1.79 -21.24 12.51
N ILE A 487 2.47 -22.20 11.94
CA ILE A 487 3.64 -22.86 12.51
C ILE A 487 4.80 -22.64 11.53
N THR A 488 5.88 -22.05 12.03
CA THR A 488 7.11 -21.83 11.26
C THR A 488 8.25 -22.56 11.93
N TRP A 489 8.95 -23.37 11.17
CA TRP A 489 10.23 -23.96 11.52
C TRP A 489 11.32 -23.12 10.89
N SER A 490 12.26 -22.66 11.69
CA SER A 490 13.35 -21.80 11.25
C SER A 490 14.69 -22.40 11.63
N TRP A 491 15.59 -22.46 10.64
CA TRP A 491 16.98 -22.84 10.80
C TRP A 491 17.82 -21.60 10.54
N LEU A 492 18.51 -21.16 11.57
CA LEU A 492 19.44 -20.03 11.47
C LEU A 492 20.86 -20.54 11.49
N ASP A 493 21.65 -19.99 10.59
CA ASP A 493 23.08 -20.14 10.55
C ASP A 493 23.73 -18.77 10.41
N GLY A 494 24.96 -18.63 10.85
CA GLY A 494 25.68 -17.38 10.73
C GLY A 494 27.13 -17.49 11.22
N GLU A 495 27.92 -16.63 10.67
CA GLU A 495 29.34 -16.54 10.98
C GLU A 495 29.79 -15.08 11.04
N GLY A 496 30.82 -14.81 11.86
CA GLY A 496 31.55 -13.56 11.79
C GLY A 496 32.50 -13.58 10.60
N GLU A 497 32.65 -12.44 9.95
CA GLU A 497 33.64 -12.21 8.89
C GLU A 497 34.69 -11.19 9.36
N ASP A 498 35.92 -11.32 8.88
CA ASP A 498 37.04 -10.42 9.19
C ASP A 498 37.30 -10.23 10.70
N ILE A 499 37.00 -11.25 11.51
CA ILE A 499 37.27 -11.25 12.95
C ILE A 499 38.77 -11.54 13.15
N ARG A 500 39.41 -10.81 14.07
CA ARG A 500 40.81 -11.02 14.37
C ARG A 500 41.04 -12.44 14.90
N PRO A 501 42.16 -13.13 14.48
CA PRO A 501 42.43 -14.49 14.90
C PRO A 501 42.49 -14.70 16.41
N GLU A 502 42.97 -13.69 17.16
CA GLU A 502 43.05 -13.75 18.62
C GLU A 502 41.67 -13.83 19.27
N ILE A 503 40.68 -13.16 18.66
CA ILE A 503 39.29 -13.17 19.11
C ILE A 503 38.61 -14.50 18.74
N ILE A 504 38.90 -15.05 17.55
CA ILE A 504 38.40 -16.36 17.14
C ILE A 504 38.86 -17.45 18.12
N MET A 505 40.13 -17.41 18.58
CA MET A 505 40.66 -18.36 19.55
C MET A 505 39.98 -18.23 20.92
N ALA A 506 39.70 -17.01 21.39
CA ALA A 506 38.98 -16.78 22.63
C ALA A 506 37.52 -17.29 22.58
N PHE A 507 36.89 -17.24 21.40
CA PHE A 507 35.53 -17.72 21.22
C PHE A 507 35.40 -19.20 20.88
N ALA A 508 36.41 -19.84 20.28
CA ALA A 508 36.41 -21.27 20.01
C ALA A 508 36.25 -22.10 21.31
N GLY A 509 36.68 -21.57 22.45
CA GLY A 509 36.43 -22.16 23.77
C GLY A 509 35.03 -21.90 24.34
N SER A 510 34.27 -20.93 23.83
CA SER A 510 32.98 -20.54 24.37
C SER A 510 31.76 -21.21 23.70
N GLY A 511 31.96 -22.00 22.64
CA GLY A 511 30.90 -22.74 21.94
C GLY A 511 29.83 -21.84 21.29
N ILE A 512 30.13 -20.60 20.95
CA ILE A 512 29.20 -19.68 20.29
C ILE A 512 29.08 -20.07 18.82
N THR A 513 28.25 -21.08 18.54
CA THR A 513 27.78 -21.35 17.19
C THR A 513 26.54 -20.49 16.91
N ALA A 514 26.45 -19.92 15.73
CA ALA A 514 25.28 -19.18 15.29
C ALA A 514 24.13 -20.10 14.92
N SER A 515 24.43 -21.37 14.63
CA SER A 515 23.47 -22.37 14.21
C SER A 515 22.46 -22.68 15.32
N ARG A 516 21.19 -22.50 15.01
CA ARG A 516 20.08 -22.85 15.89
C ARG A 516 18.80 -23.10 15.11
N THR A 517 17.99 -23.96 15.67
CA THR A 517 16.64 -24.23 15.18
C THR A 517 15.62 -23.75 16.20
N TYR A 518 14.52 -23.16 15.73
CA TYR A 518 13.39 -22.88 16.58
C TYR A 518 12.08 -23.07 15.83
N THR A 519 11.04 -23.32 16.60
CA THR A 519 9.66 -23.43 16.09
C THR A 519 8.82 -22.34 16.74
N LYS A 520 8.07 -21.61 15.94
CA LYS A 520 7.15 -20.56 16.42
C LYS A 520 5.73 -20.86 15.94
N ALA A 521 4.80 -20.89 16.89
CA ALA A 521 3.37 -20.89 16.62
C ALA A 521 2.81 -19.47 16.79
N LEU A 522 1.93 -19.06 15.88
CA LEU A 522 1.32 -17.72 15.86
C LEU A 522 -0.20 -17.89 15.67
N PRO A 523 -0.98 -17.93 16.75
CA PRO A 523 -2.42 -17.95 16.68
C PRO A 523 -3.01 -16.60 16.32
N SER A 524 -4.22 -16.60 15.79
CA SER A 524 -5.05 -15.41 15.61
C SER A 524 -6.52 -15.72 15.84
N LEU A 525 -7.24 -14.75 16.38
CA LEU A 525 -8.68 -14.82 16.60
C LEU A 525 -9.29 -13.46 16.25
N ALA A 526 -10.45 -13.47 15.60
CA ALA A 526 -11.19 -12.25 15.34
C ALA A 526 -12.71 -12.51 15.40
N LEU A 527 -13.43 -11.50 15.88
CA LEU A 527 -14.88 -11.41 15.79
C LEU A 527 -15.21 -10.14 14.99
N HIS A 528 -16.09 -10.28 14.04
CA HIS A 528 -16.57 -9.20 13.20
C HIS A 528 -18.08 -9.11 13.29
N LEU A 529 -18.61 -8.00 13.76
CA LEU A 529 -20.04 -7.74 13.97
C LEU A 529 -20.51 -6.66 13.00
N GLU A 530 -21.35 -7.04 12.05
CA GLU A 530 -22.00 -6.16 11.10
C GLU A 530 -23.21 -5.47 11.76
N LEU A 531 -23.09 -4.20 12.17
CA LEU A 531 -24.18 -3.45 12.85
C LEU A 531 -25.23 -2.94 11.88
N ALA A 532 -24.79 -2.54 10.71
CA ALA A 532 -25.62 -2.01 9.63
C ALA A 532 -24.86 -2.12 8.29
N PRO A 533 -25.48 -1.92 7.14
CA PRO A 533 -24.78 -1.84 5.87
C PRO A 533 -23.59 -0.86 5.98
N ARG A 534 -22.36 -1.34 5.70
CA ARG A 534 -21.10 -0.58 5.79
C ARG A 534 -20.71 -0.11 7.19
N SER A 535 -21.30 -0.66 8.26
CA SER A 535 -20.92 -0.36 9.65
C SER A 535 -20.60 -1.64 10.39
N ALA A 536 -19.41 -1.72 10.96
CA ALA A 536 -18.96 -2.91 11.66
C ALA A 536 -18.15 -2.56 12.91
N LEU A 537 -18.23 -3.45 13.90
CA LEU A 537 -17.31 -3.55 15.03
C LEU A 537 -16.46 -4.80 14.85
N TYR A 538 -15.24 -4.77 15.36
CA TYR A 538 -14.41 -5.98 15.42
C TYR A 538 -13.61 -6.04 16.72
N LEU A 539 -13.33 -7.27 17.16
CA LEU A 539 -12.34 -7.62 18.14
C LEU A 539 -11.32 -8.52 17.49
N ARG A 540 -10.04 -8.33 17.80
CA ARG A 540 -8.97 -9.11 17.19
C ARG A 540 -7.85 -9.36 18.17
N TYR A 541 -7.34 -10.59 18.16
CA TYR A 541 -6.07 -10.99 18.75
C TYR A 541 -5.13 -11.48 17.68
N GLN A 542 -3.90 -10.97 17.66
CA GLN A 542 -2.87 -11.44 16.74
C GLN A 542 -1.48 -11.35 17.34
N GLU A 543 -0.63 -12.27 16.87
CA GLU A 543 0.78 -12.30 17.22
C GLU A 543 1.66 -11.98 16.01
N GLY A 544 2.85 -11.46 16.30
CA GLY A 544 3.93 -11.26 15.35
C GLY A 544 5.26 -11.67 15.96
N PHE A 545 6.26 -11.95 15.12
CA PHE A 545 7.60 -12.26 15.59
C PHE A 545 8.66 -11.83 14.57
N ARG A 546 9.89 -11.69 15.06
CA ARG A 546 11.10 -11.62 14.22
C ARG A 546 12.12 -12.63 14.74
N PRO A 547 12.85 -13.32 13.87
CA PRO A 547 13.96 -14.15 14.29
C PRO A 547 15.09 -13.29 14.88
N GLY A 548 15.86 -13.89 15.75
CA GLY A 548 17.11 -13.32 16.16
C GLY A 548 18.21 -13.54 15.12
N GLY A 549 19.43 -13.16 15.44
CA GLY A 549 20.57 -13.27 14.54
C GLY A 549 21.88 -12.99 15.23
N LEU A 550 22.87 -12.69 14.42
CA LEU A 550 24.18 -12.18 14.84
C LEU A 550 24.28 -10.69 14.57
N ALA A 551 24.82 -9.95 15.51
CA ALA A 551 25.20 -8.55 15.37
C ALA A 551 26.69 -8.39 15.71
N ILE A 552 27.27 -7.28 15.28
CA ILE A 552 28.65 -6.92 15.60
C ILE A 552 28.59 -5.95 16.77
N GLU A 553 29.40 -6.24 17.81
CA GLU A 553 29.63 -5.35 18.93
C GLU A 553 31.13 -5.17 19.11
N SER A 554 31.63 -3.98 18.86
CA SER A 554 33.08 -3.72 18.79
C SER A 554 33.77 -4.61 17.76
N ASP A 555 34.68 -5.48 18.18
CA ASP A 555 35.45 -6.41 17.33
C ASP A 555 34.93 -7.85 17.45
N TYR A 556 33.80 -8.10 18.11
CA TYR A 556 33.28 -9.45 18.31
C TYR A 556 31.84 -9.56 17.82
N VAL A 557 31.38 -10.81 17.61
CA VAL A 557 30.04 -11.13 17.17
C VAL A 557 29.18 -11.49 18.38
N ARG A 558 28.05 -10.84 18.48
CA ARG A 558 27.05 -11.06 19.55
C ARG A 558 25.78 -11.70 18.98
N ARG A 559 25.15 -12.55 19.76
CA ARG A 559 23.80 -13.05 19.48
C ARG A 559 22.75 -12.12 20.05
N PHE A 560 21.67 -11.92 19.28
CA PHE A 560 20.42 -11.38 19.79
C PHE A 560 19.30 -12.41 19.61
N ARG A 561 18.35 -12.40 20.55
CA ARG A 561 17.20 -13.31 20.59
C ARG A 561 16.10 -12.83 19.65
N ASN A 562 15.21 -13.75 19.26
CA ASN A 562 13.97 -13.39 18.59
C ASN A 562 13.11 -12.50 19.48
N ASP A 563 12.37 -11.57 18.89
CA ASP A 563 11.34 -10.80 19.56
C ASP A 563 9.94 -11.19 19.09
N SER A 564 8.92 -10.88 19.89
CA SER A 564 7.54 -11.18 19.56
C SER A 564 6.55 -10.18 20.12
N THR A 565 5.46 -9.96 19.39
CA THR A 565 4.37 -9.09 19.79
C THR A 565 3.08 -9.88 19.96
N GLN A 566 2.28 -9.52 20.97
CA GLN A 566 0.91 -9.96 21.19
C GLN A 566 0.02 -8.73 21.22
N THR A 567 -0.95 -8.66 20.32
CA THR A 567 -1.80 -7.47 20.20
C THR A 567 -3.27 -7.83 20.32
N PHE A 568 -3.94 -7.11 21.22
CA PHE A 568 -5.39 -7.07 21.35
C PHE A 568 -5.89 -5.77 20.74
N GLU A 569 -6.89 -5.84 19.88
CA GLU A 569 -7.44 -4.69 19.19
C GLU A 569 -8.97 -4.74 19.19
N ILE A 570 -9.59 -3.60 19.50
CA ILE A 570 -10.99 -3.32 19.26
C ILE A 570 -11.10 -2.17 18.28
N GLY A 571 -11.99 -2.26 17.31
CA GLY A 571 -12.20 -1.17 16.37
C GLY A 571 -13.61 -1.12 15.80
N ALA A 572 -13.91 0.03 15.22
CA ALA A 572 -15.16 0.33 14.55
C ALA A 572 -14.89 0.92 13.17
N ARG A 573 -15.79 0.65 12.25
CA ARG A 573 -15.72 1.18 10.89
C ARG A 573 -17.11 1.57 10.40
N HIS A 574 -17.18 2.69 9.69
CA HIS A 574 -18.35 3.12 8.94
C HIS A 574 -17.95 3.60 7.55
N GLY A 575 -18.70 3.21 6.52
CA GLY A 575 -18.40 3.62 5.16
C GLY A 575 -17.13 3.00 4.57
N ARG A 576 -16.74 3.48 3.41
CA ARG A 576 -15.50 3.09 2.71
C ARG A 576 -14.66 4.32 2.46
N ARG A 577 -13.40 4.29 2.86
CA ARG A 577 -12.48 5.39 2.62
C ARG A 577 -12.45 5.79 1.14
N GLY A 578 -12.59 7.08 0.89
CA GLY A 578 -12.62 7.62 -0.47
C GLY A 578 -13.95 7.48 -1.21
N HIS A 579 -14.97 6.85 -0.62
CA HIS A 579 -16.24 6.56 -1.28
C HIS A 579 -17.43 6.96 -0.41
N GLY A 580 -18.44 7.51 -1.04
CA GLY A 580 -19.67 7.97 -0.37
C GLY A 580 -19.51 9.33 0.32
N ALA A 581 -20.56 9.75 1.02
CA ALA A 581 -20.62 11.07 1.66
C ALA A 581 -19.71 11.17 2.89
N PHE A 582 -19.58 10.07 3.64
CA PHE A 582 -18.80 10.00 4.88
C PHE A 582 -18.23 8.59 5.11
N ASP A 583 -17.03 8.53 5.63
CA ASP A 583 -16.42 7.30 6.16
C ASP A 583 -15.61 7.61 7.42
N MET A 584 -15.50 6.63 8.29
CA MET A 584 -14.73 6.70 9.51
C MET A 584 -14.21 5.31 9.90
N ALA A 585 -12.99 5.25 10.42
CA ALA A 585 -12.42 4.07 11.02
C ALA A 585 -11.67 4.46 12.30
N MET A 586 -11.88 3.72 13.38
CA MET A 586 -11.21 3.91 14.66
C MET A 586 -10.76 2.59 15.24
N SER A 587 -9.65 2.60 15.96
CA SER A 587 -9.20 1.45 16.72
C SER A 587 -8.45 1.86 17.98
N LEU A 588 -8.53 0.99 18.97
CA LEU A 588 -7.70 0.98 20.16
C LEU A 588 -6.98 -0.36 20.21
N SER A 589 -5.66 -0.33 20.29
CA SER A 589 -4.83 -1.53 20.41
C SER A 589 -3.90 -1.47 21.60
N TYR A 590 -3.70 -2.63 22.24
CA TYR A 590 -2.71 -2.88 23.26
C TYR A 590 -1.76 -3.96 22.77
N THR A 591 -0.48 -3.62 22.66
CA THR A 591 0.59 -4.51 22.22
C THR A 591 1.56 -4.76 23.37
N ARG A 592 1.78 -6.03 23.70
CA ARG A 592 2.88 -6.49 24.53
C ARG A 592 4.00 -6.95 23.63
N TRP A 593 5.21 -6.40 23.80
CA TRP A 593 6.39 -6.70 23.00
C TRP A 593 7.46 -7.30 23.90
N GLN A 594 7.86 -8.53 23.61
CA GLN A 594 8.85 -9.29 24.37
C GLN A 594 10.19 -9.29 23.64
N ASP A 595 11.29 -9.21 24.41
CA ASP A 595 12.66 -9.26 23.93
C ASP A 595 12.96 -8.27 22.79
N ILE A 596 12.47 -7.03 22.90
CA ILE A 596 12.56 -5.98 21.87
C ILE A 596 13.98 -5.90 21.31
N GLN A 597 14.14 -6.11 20.00
CA GLN A 597 15.40 -5.88 19.29
C GLN A 597 15.51 -4.39 18.97
N ALA A 598 16.59 -3.76 19.39
CA ALA A 598 16.89 -2.36 19.06
C ALA A 598 18.38 -2.15 18.88
N ASP A 599 18.72 -1.11 18.12
CA ASP A 599 20.11 -0.72 17.93
C ASP A 599 20.57 0.23 19.05
N PHE A 600 21.85 0.16 19.32
CA PHE A 600 22.56 1.05 20.24
C PHE A 600 23.96 1.35 19.65
N ILE A 601 24.63 2.36 20.17
CA ILE A 601 26.02 2.64 19.86
C ILE A 601 26.86 1.91 20.90
N ASP A 602 27.82 1.08 20.44
CA ASP A 602 28.73 0.35 21.30
C ASP A 602 29.90 1.24 21.85
N THR A 603 30.76 0.67 22.66
CA THR A 603 31.91 1.39 23.29
C THR A 603 32.93 1.89 22.27
N THR A 604 32.93 1.38 21.04
CA THR A 604 33.79 1.84 19.94
C THR A 604 33.13 2.92 19.09
N GLY A 605 31.88 3.31 19.40
CA GLY A 605 31.12 4.26 18.65
C GLY A 605 30.45 3.66 17.41
N LEU A 606 30.37 2.32 17.26
CA LEU A 606 29.76 1.64 16.13
C LEU A 606 28.32 1.19 16.47
N PRO A 607 27.42 1.20 15.48
CA PRO A 607 26.08 0.67 15.69
C PRO A 607 26.10 -0.85 15.85
N SER A 608 25.41 -1.34 16.86
CA SER A 608 25.17 -2.74 17.16
C SER A 608 23.70 -2.98 17.47
N THR A 609 23.29 -4.23 17.58
CA THR A 609 21.91 -4.63 17.88
C THR A 609 21.86 -5.53 19.10
N ALA A 610 20.91 -5.27 20.02
CA ALA A 610 20.66 -6.11 21.18
C ALA A 610 19.17 -6.20 21.51
N ASN A 611 18.82 -7.14 22.41
CA ASN A 611 17.53 -7.14 23.03
C ASN A 611 17.53 -6.15 24.22
N ILE A 612 16.68 -5.14 24.18
CA ILE A 612 16.64 -4.06 25.18
C ILE A 612 15.69 -4.34 26.36
N GLY A 613 14.86 -5.38 26.25
CA GLY A 613 13.91 -5.79 27.27
C GLY A 613 12.49 -5.98 26.74
N ASP A 614 11.54 -6.06 27.66
CA ASP A 614 10.12 -6.17 27.34
C ASP A 614 9.46 -4.78 27.40
N GLY A 615 8.43 -4.58 26.59
CA GLY A 615 7.68 -3.33 26.58
C GLY A 615 6.21 -3.50 26.25
N ARG A 616 5.49 -2.41 26.34
CA ARG A 616 4.08 -2.30 25.98
C ARG A 616 3.80 -1.02 25.21
N ILE A 617 2.85 -1.10 24.29
CA ILE A 617 2.44 0.02 23.45
C ILE A 617 0.92 0.08 23.44
N TRP A 618 0.35 1.24 23.78
CA TRP A 618 -1.02 1.60 23.50
C TRP A 618 -1.07 2.46 22.24
N THR A 619 -1.98 2.13 21.34
CA THR A 619 -2.20 2.94 20.13
C THR A 619 -3.69 3.21 19.97
N VAL A 620 -4.05 4.48 19.80
CA VAL A 620 -5.38 4.90 19.34
C VAL A 620 -5.21 5.46 17.94
N SER A 621 -5.96 4.95 16.98
CA SER A 621 -6.01 5.51 15.63
C SER A 621 -7.43 5.89 15.26
N LEU A 622 -7.57 7.07 14.64
CA LEU A 622 -8.81 7.58 14.08
C LEU A 622 -8.51 8.09 12.68
N SER A 623 -9.31 7.70 11.72
CA SER A 623 -9.25 8.23 10.35
C SER A 623 -10.65 8.34 9.78
N GLY A 624 -10.85 9.29 8.88
CA GLY A 624 -12.13 9.45 8.21
C GLY A 624 -12.07 10.50 7.11
N GLY A 625 -13.15 10.58 6.35
CA GLY A 625 -13.31 11.57 5.31
C GLY A 625 -14.76 11.87 5.01
N ALA A 626 -15.00 13.08 4.51
CA ALA A 626 -16.33 13.54 4.15
C ALA A 626 -16.31 14.29 2.81
N LEU A 627 -17.33 14.06 2.01
CA LEU A 627 -17.62 14.82 0.80
C LEU A 627 -18.34 16.11 1.24
N VAL A 628 -17.63 17.22 1.29
CA VAL A 628 -18.16 18.51 1.79
C VAL A 628 -18.80 19.37 0.70
N LEU A 629 -18.33 19.22 -0.54
CA LEU A 629 -18.90 19.84 -1.74
C LEU A 629 -18.85 18.83 -2.89
N PRO A 630 -19.60 19.02 -3.98
CA PRO A 630 -19.51 18.16 -5.16
C PRO A 630 -18.05 18.03 -5.65
N GLY A 631 -17.53 16.80 -5.60
CA GLY A 631 -16.16 16.48 -5.97
C GLY A 631 -15.08 16.86 -4.95
N LEU A 632 -15.39 17.61 -3.87
CA LEU A 632 -14.44 17.98 -2.83
C LEU A 632 -14.61 17.10 -1.60
N ARG A 633 -13.59 16.29 -1.33
CA ARG A 633 -13.49 15.45 -0.15
C ARG A 633 -12.42 15.98 0.79
N LEU A 634 -12.74 16.06 2.07
CA LEU A 634 -11.77 16.29 3.14
C LEU A 634 -11.47 14.96 3.85
N GLU A 635 -10.23 14.77 4.25
CA GLU A 635 -9.77 13.61 5.00
C GLU A 635 -8.98 14.05 6.24
N ALA A 636 -9.14 13.31 7.32
CA ALA A 636 -8.37 13.50 8.54
C ALA A 636 -7.91 12.16 9.10
N GLY A 637 -6.76 12.16 9.76
CA GLY A 637 -6.25 11.00 10.48
C GLY A 637 -5.43 11.43 11.69
N VAL A 638 -5.55 10.70 12.78
CA VAL A 638 -4.77 10.91 14.02
C VAL A 638 -4.34 9.55 14.55
N ALA A 639 -3.09 9.46 14.94
CA ALA A 639 -2.54 8.34 15.69
C ALA A 639 -1.94 8.87 16.99
N TRP A 640 -2.35 8.27 18.12
CA TRP A 640 -1.77 8.53 19.43
C TRP A 640 -1.13 7.26 19.94
N ASN A 641 0.13 7.36 20.40
CA ASN A 641 0.92 6.23 20.86
C ASN A 641 1.49 6.53 22.24
N GLN A 642 1.40 5.55 23.14
CA GLN A 642 2.08 5.56 24.42
C GLN A 642 2.87 4.26 24.55
N SER A 643 4.20 4.36 24.59
CA SER A 643 5.09 3.22 24.72
C SER A 643 5.88 3.27 26.03
N LYS A 644 6.23 2.10 26.56
CA LYS A 644 7.08 1.95 27.73
C LYS A 644 7.86 0.64 27.65
N VAL A 645 9.16 0.69 27.97
CA VAL A 645 9.97 -0.50 28.24
C VAL A 645 9.82 -0.83 29.74
N ASP A 646 9.23 -1.99 30.05
CA ASP A 646 8.89 -2.37 31.44
C ASP A 646 10.01 -3.12 32.14
N LYS A 647 10.78 -3.91 31.39
CA LYS A 647 11.86 -4.75 31.92
C LYS A 647 13.15 -4.50 31.09
N PRO A 648 13.82 -3.37 31.30
CA PRO A 648 15.06 -3.09 30.60
C PRO A 648 16.15 -4.09 30.99
N VAL A 649 17.04 -4.40 30.06
CA VAL A 649 18.24 -5.19 30.32
C VAL A 649 19.22 -4.34 31.17
N LEU A 650 19.84 -4.93 32.19
CA LEU A 650 20.63 -4.24 33.23
C LEU A 650 21.67 -3.21 32.74
N PRO A 651 22.45 -3.45 31.64
CA PRO A 651 23.40 -2.46 31.15
C PRO A 651 22.74 -1.17 30.65
N LEU A 652 21.50 -1.25 30.14
CA LEU A 652 20.74 -0.11 29.64
C LEU A 652 20.01 0.64 30.77
N ALA A 653 19.72 -0.05 31.88
CA ALA A 653 19.08 0.56 33.05
C ALA A 653 19.99 1.57 33.77
N LEU A 654 21.32 1.41 33.67
CA LEU A 654 22.31 2.32 34.19
C LEU A 654 22.45 3.62 33.37
N LEU A 655 21.96 3.62 32.15
CA LEU A 655 22.21 4.68 31.16
C LEU A 655 21.22 5.83 31.15
N ASN A 656 20.04 5.74 31.74
CA ASN A 656 19.12 6.85 32.06
C ASN A 656 17.64 6.39 32.21
N ALA A 657 16.98 6.80 33.28
CA ALA A 657 15.52 6.60 33.48
C ALA A 657 14.65 7.21 32.35
N ARG A 658 15.19 8.11 31.53
CA ARG A 658 14.53 8.72 30.39
C ARG A 658 14.53 7.86 29.12
N ALA A 659 15.34 6.79 29.06
CA ALA A 659 15.46 5.88 27.93
C ALA A 659 14.42 4.73 27.93
N MET A 660 13.35 4.84 28.71
CA MET A 660 12.34 3.80 28.90
C MET A 660 11.19 3.83 27.86
N GLN A 661 11.34 4.60 26.79
CA GLN A 661 10.39 4.61 25.67
C GLN A 661 10.92 3.76 24.52
N VAL A 662 10.02 3.10 23.79
CA VAL A 662 10.39 2.42 22.55
C VAL A 662 10.85 3.46 21.53
N PRO A 663 11.98 3.23 20.81
CA PRO A 663 12.54 4.20 19.86
C PRO A 663 11.58 4.58 18.73
N ASN A 664 11.79 5.76 18.14
CA ASN A 664 11.16 6.24 16.92
C ASN A 664 9.62 6.30 16.94
N ILE A 665 9.00 6.32 18.11
CA ILE A 665 7.55 6.41 18.25
C ILE A 665 7.15 7.83 18.62
N ALA A 666 6.52 8.54 17.68
CA ALA A 666 5.88 9.83 17.98
C ALA A 666 4.64 9.60 18.87
N HIS A 667 4.49 10.41 19.93
CA HIS A 667 3.31 10.35 20.80
C HIS A 667 2.03 10.68 20.02
N VAL A 668 2.10 11.65 19.12
CA VAL A 668 0.99 12.05 18.25
C VAL A 668 1.50 12.21 16.84
N ALA A 669 0.76 11.65 15.90
CA ALA A 669 0.88 11.97 14.49
C ALA A 669 -0.52 12.31 13.96
N ALA A 670 -0.62 13.35 13.14
CA ALA A 670 -1.89 13.80 12.62
C ALA A 670 -1.76 14.17 11.14
N ARG A 671 -2.82 13.96 10.38
CA ARG A 671 -2.89 14.32 8.97
C ARG A 671 -4.24 14.96 8.66
N LEU A 672 -4.19 16.04 7.90
CA LEU A 672 -5.33 16.60 7.19
C LEU A 672 -5.05 16.50 5.69
N GLY A 673 -6.07 16.27 4.90
CA GLY A 673 -5.94 16.20 3.45
C GLY A 673 -7.23 16.62 2.76
N PHE A 674 -7.10 16.99 1.50
CA PHE A 674 -8.24 17.19 0.62
C PHE A 674 -7.97 16.59 -0.75
N ALA A 675 -9.03 16.19 -1.43
CA ALA A 675 -9.03 15.81 -2.83
C ALA A 675 -10.24 16.46 -3.51
N TRP A 676 -10.00 17.13 -4.62
CA TRP A 676 -11.01 17.82 -5.40
C TRP A 676 -10.93 17.41 -6.87
N ASP A 677 -12.01 16.85 -7.38
CA ASP A 677 -12.15 16.48 -8.78
C ASP A 677 -13.39 17.18 -9.34
N ARG A 678 -13.18 18.08 -10.30
CA ARG A 678 -14.23 18.90 -10.89
C ARG A 678 -14.05 19.00 -12.41
N GLU A 679 -15.15 18.80 -13.11
CA GLU A 679 -15.26 19.17 -14.52
C GLU A 679 -15.34 20.70 -14.65
N ILE A 680 -14.49 21.29 -15.50
CA ILE A 680 -14.46 22.73 -15.76
C ILE A 680 -15.28 23.05 -16.99
N LYS A 681 -14.94 22.40 -18.13
CA LYS A 681 -15.61 22.62 -19.42
C LYS A 681 -15.35 21.44 -20.35
N GLY A 682 -16.40 20.82 -20.87
CA GLY A 682 -16.30 19.67 -21.76
C GLY A 682 -15.60 18.49 -21.08
N ASP A 683 -14.50 17.99 -21.63
CA ASP A 683 -13.70 16.90 -21.08
C ASP A 683 -12.54 17.38 -20.19
N ILE A 684 -12.38 18.70 -20.00
CA ILE A 684 -11.33 19.29 -19.15
C ILE A 684 -11.74 19.18 -17.68
N ARG A 685 -10.90 18.57 -16.89
CA ARG A 685 -11.06 18.39 -15.43
C ARG A 685 -9.94 19.07 -14.67
N LEU A 686 -10.29 19.60 -13.50
CA LEU A 686 -9.36 19.99 -12.46
C LEU A 686 -9.34 18.88 -11.41
N GLN A 687 -8.16 18.35 -11.16
CA GLN A 687 -7.90 17.41 -10.08
C GLN A 687 -6.88 18.06 -9.14
N ALA A 688 -7.29 18.41 -7.93
CA ALA A 688 -6.42 19.02 -6.94
C ALA A 688 -6.40 18.16 -5.67
N GLN A 689 -5.26 18.07 -5.03
CA GLN A 689 -5.11 17.40 -3.74
C GLN A 689 -4.06 18.12 -2.90
N GLY A 690 -4.20 18.01 -1.59
CA GLY A 690 -3.22 18.55 -0.68
C GLY A 690 -3.24 17.81 0.65
N TRP A 691 -2.16 17.99 1.39
CA TRP A 691 -2.00 17.40 2.71
C TRP A 691 -1.23 18.33 3.65
N ALA A 692 -1.49 18.16 4.93
CA ALA A 692 -0.68 18.66 6.02
C ALA A 692 -0.52 17.50 7.02
N SER A 693 0.72 17.10 7.28
CA SER A 693 1.07 15.97 8.13
C SER A 693 1.96 16.43 9.28
N TYR A 694 1.45 16.35 10.49
CA TYR A 694 2.18 16.66 11.71
C TYR A 694 2.74 15.37 12.32
N VAL A 695 4.03 15.39 12.64
CA VAL A 695 4.73 14.33 13.36
C VAL A 695 5.24 14.90 14.68
N GLY A 696 4.68 14.42 15.78
CA GLY A 696 5.06 14.86 17.12
C GLY A 696 6.42 14.32 17.55
N ARG A 697 6.83 14.70 18.76
CA ARG A 697 8.15 14.34 19.31
C ARG A 697 8.30 12.83 19.55
N SER A 698 9.49 12.33 19.25
CA SER A 698 9.95 10.99 19.58
C SER A 698 11.43 11.02 19.98
N ARG A 699 11.98 9.86 20.32
CA ARG A 699 13.42 9.69 20.55
C ARG A 699 14.01 8.77 19.51
N LEU A 700 15.26 9.02 19.18
CA LEU A 700 15.98 8.29 18.14
C LEU A 700 16.17 6.80 18.48
N GLY A 701 16.64 6.51 19.67
CA GLY A 701 16.99 5.15 20.08
C GLY A 701 17.12 5.02 21.60
N VAL A 702 17.90 4.05 22.02
CA VAL A 702 18.17 3.71 23.40
C VAL A 702 19.61 4.06 23.75
N GLY A 703 19.81 4.58 24.96
CA GLY A 703 21.12 5.06 25.44
C GLY A 703 21.32 6.55 25.24
N PRO A 704 22.41 7.12 25.80
CA PRO A 704 22.67 8.56 25.77
C PRO A 704 22.90 9.07 24.34
N GLU A 705 23.63 8.34 23.51
CA GLU A 705 23.98 8.73 22.12
C GLU A 705 22.76 8.72 21.20
N LEU A 706 21.80 7.84 21.46
CA LEU A 706 20.55 7.72 20.67
C LEU A 706 19.33 8.30 21.39
N GLY A 707 19.52 8.94 22.54
CA GLY A 707 18.44 9.59 23.30
C GLY A 707 17.98 10.93 22.76
N ALA A 708 18.55 11.42 21.65
CA ALA A 708 18.21 12.71 21.04
C ALA A 708 16.74 12.79 20.64
N SER A 709 16.14 13.97 20.86
CA SER A 709 14.75 14.25 20.46
C SER A 709 14.68 14.61 18.98
N GLN A 710 13.64 14.10 18.34
CA GLN A 710 13.30 14.35 16.94
C GLN A 710 11.79 14.52 16.77
N GLY A 711 11.32 14.87 15.57
CA GLY A 711 9.91 15.15 15.32
C GLY A 711 9.55 16.62 15.58
N ASP A 712 8.28 16.88 15.89
CA ASP A 712 7.71 18.21 16.12
C ASP A 712 7.78 19.09 14.87
N TYR A 713 7.33 18.57 13.75
CA TYR A 713 7.32 19.26 12.46
C TYR A 713 6.02 19.05 11.69
N LEU A 714 5.75 19.96 10.75
CA LEU A 714 4.62 19.94 9.84
C LEU A 714 5.11 19.81 8.40
N ASP A 715 4.84 18.67 7.73
CA ASP A 715 5.06 18.49 6.28
C ASP A 715 3.79 18.84 5.53
N THR A 716 3.90 19.65 4.48
CA THR A 716 2.76 20.15 3.72
C THR A 716 2.99 20.04 2.22
N GLY A 717 1.91 19.82 1.49
CA GLY A 717 1.97 19.82 0.04
C GLY A 717 0.61 19.99 -0.61
N ILE A 718 0.66 20.50 -1.84
CA ILE A 718 -0.49 20.63 -2.73
C ILE A 718 -0.07 20.28 -4.15
N SER A 719 -0.96 19.64 -4.90
CA SER A 719 -0.81 19.45 -6.32
C SER A 719 -2.15 19.64 -7.03
N ALA A 720 -2.10 20.18 -8.24
CA ALA A 720 -3.24 20.37 -9.10
C ALA A 720 -2.91 19.94 -10.53
N ARG A 721 -3.78 19.16 -11.15
CA ARG A 721 -3.73 18.76 -12.55
C ARG A 721 -4.91 19.34 -13.29
N ILE A 722 -4.64 19.99 -14.42
CA ILE A 722 -5.65 20.46 -15.36
C ILE A 722 -5.42 19.77 -16.70
N GLY A 723 -6.45 19.17 -17.26
CA GLY A 723 -6.36 18.47 -18.53
C GLY A 723 -7.56 17.60 -18.82
N ASN A 724 -7.49 16.91 -19.93
CA ASN A 724 -8.46 15.88 -20.30
C ASN A 724 -7.91 14.47 -19.99
N ARG A 725 -8.54 13.43 -20.53
CA ARG A 725 -8.11 12.04 -20.32
C ARG A 725 -6.78 11.71 -21.00
N ARG A 726 -6.42 12.44 -22.08
CA ARG A 726 -5.22 12.17 -22.90
C ARG A 726 -4.02 13.02 -22.50
N LEU A 727 -4.24 14.27 -22.12
CA LEU A 727 -3.18 15.23 -21.83
C LEU A 727 -3.54 16.06 -20.61
N GLY A 728 -2.59 16.22 -19.70
CA GLY A 728 -2.71 17.05 -18.53
C GLY A 728 -1.43 17.80 -18.20
N VAL A 729 -1.60 18.93 -17.51
CA VAL A 729 -0.53 19.70 -16.90
C VAL A 729 -0.70 19.65 -15.40
N THR A 730 0.36 19.34 -14.69
CA THR A 730 0.38 19.24 -13.22
C THR A 730 1.31 20.29 -12.64
N LEU A 731 0.82 21.00 -11.64
CA LEU A 731 1.59 21.88 -10.78
C LEU A 731 1.59 21.33 -9.37
N GLY A 732 2.75 21.28 -8.71
CA GLY A 732 2.89 20.77 -7.34
C GLY A 732 3.81 21.65 -6.51
N ILE A 733 3.51 21.78 -5.22
CA ILE A 733 4.37 22.43 -4.23
C ILE A 733 4.42 21.50 -3.01
N THR A 734 5.62 21.18 -2.53
CA THR A 734 5.85 20.44 -1.30
C THR A 734 6.59 21.31 -0.30
N ASN A 735 6.40 21.05 0.99
CA ASN A 735 6.89 21.86 2.09
C ASN A 735 6.55 23.37 1.89
N ILE A 736 5.25 23.68 1.81
CA ILE A 736 4.73 25.01 1.47
C ILE A 736 5.24 26.07 2.46
N THR A 737 5.39 25.71 3.72
CA THR A 737 5.84 26.59 4.80
C THR A 737 7.35 26.77 4.87
N ASP A 738 8.11 26.03 4.06
CA ASP A 738 9.59 25.93 4.12
C ASP A 738 10.10 25.51 5.51
N GLU A 739 9.37 24.57 6.14
CA GLU A 739 9.67 24.03 7.45
C GLU A 739 11.00 23.27 7.41
N ARG A 740 11.85 23.47 8.43
CA ARG A 740 13.16 22.81 8.57
C ARG A 740 13.17 21.75 9.66
N GLY A 741 12.01 21.26 10.07
CA GLY A 741 11.85 20.32 11.17
C GLY A 741 12.76 19.11 11.08
N ASN A 742 13.20 18.65 12.24
CA ASN A 742 14.08 17.48 12.35
C ASN A 742 13.28 16.20 12.21
N ARG A 743 13.33 15.58 11.04
CA ARG A 743 12.66 14.29 10.78
C ARG A 743 13.32 13.11 11.47
N PHE A 744 14.67 13.18 11.67
CA PHE A 744 15.45 12.11 12.24
C PHE A 744 16.79 12.65 12.78
N SER A 745 17.07 12.41 14.05
CA SER A 745 18.24 12.97 14.75
C SER A 745 19.52 12.14 14.57
N LEU A 746 19.53 11.15 13.69
CA LEU A 746 20.72 10.42 13.36
C LEU A 746 21.45 11.12 12.22
N GLY A 747 22.71 11.38 12.42
CA GLY A 747 23.65 11.73 11.37
C GLY A 747 24.58 10.56 11.09
N THR A 748 25.86 10.85 11.16
CA THR A 748 26.88 9.79 11.20
C THR A 748 26.73 8.98 12.49
N PRO A 749 26.82 7.63 12.44
CA PRO A 749 26.64 6.79 13.62
C PRO A 749 27.85 6.79 14.58
N PHE A 750 28.76 7.75 14.47
CA PHE A 750 29.99 7.81 15.25
C PHE A 750 29.98 8.97 16.24
N GLY A 751 30.68 8.79 17.37
CA GLY A 751 30.94 9.83 18.35
C GLY A 751 31.90 10.90 17.83
N THR A 752 31.46 11.66 16.81
CA THR A 752 32.28 12.71 16.18
C THR A 752 32.20 14.05 16.92
N GLY A 753 31.50 14.12 18.05
CA GLY A 753 31.24 15.38 18.76
C GLY A 753 30.26 16.32 18.05
N ARG A 754 29.62 15.87 16.98
CA ARG A 754 28.65 16.66 16.20
C ARG A 754 27.24 16.10 16.40
N GLU A 755 26.30 16.98 16.74
CA GLU A 755 24.89 16.65 16.69
C GLU A 755 24.32 16.96 15.31
N GLN A 756 23.68 15.98 14.68
CA GLN A 756 23.14 16.10 13.34
C GLN A 756 21.62 15.89 13.34
N VAL A 757 20.98 16.49 12.37
CA VAL A 757 19.54 16.39 12.13
C VAL A 757 19.28 16.08 10.66
N THR A 758 18.13 15.49 10.37
CA THR A 758 17.66 15.30 8.99
C THR A 758 16.55 16.33 8.71
N PRO A 759 16.87 17.48 8.10
CA PRO A 759 15.86 18.50 7.82
C PRO A 759 14.85 18.01 6.79
N LEU A 760 13.65 18.58 6.82
CA LEU A 760 12.74 18.49 5.68
C LEU A 760 13.43 19.05 4.44
N ARG A 761 13.13 18.45 3.29
CA ARG A 761 13.53 19.05 2.01
C ARG A 761 12.92 20.46 1.92
N PRO A 762 13.67 21.49 1.55
CA PRO A 762 13.13 22.85 1.40
C PRO A 762 11.98 22.89 0.40
N ARG A 763 11.20 23.97 0.46
CA ARG A 763 10.08 24.17 -0.45
C ARG A 763 10.47 23.84 -1.89
N THR A 764 9.69 22.96 -2.50
CA THR A 764 9.97 22.49 -3.87
C THR A 764 8.75 22.71 -4.74
N LEU A 765 8.92 23.45 -5.84
CA LEU A 765 7.94 23.66 -6.89
C LEU A 765 8.19 22.65 -8.00
N ARG A 766 7.16 21.95 -8.47
CA ARG A 766 7.21 21.04 -9.60
C ARG A 766 6.17 21.43 -10.66
N ILE A 767 6.57 21.39 -11.91
CA ILE A 767 5.68 21.44 -13.08
C ILE A 767 5.88 20.17 -13.90
N GLY A 768 4.79 19.59 -14.41
CA GLY A 768 4.87 18.39 -15.22
C GLY A 768 3.74 18.27 -16.22
N ILE A 769 3.93 17.40 -17.18
CA ILE A 769 2.94 16.99 -18.16
C ILE A 769 2.73 15.49 -18.07
N ASP A 770 1.51 15.05 -18.30
CA ASP A 770 1.17 13.64 -18.42
C ASP A 770 0.33 13.39 -19.67
N THR A 771 0.52 12.21 -20.24
CA THR A 771 -0.22 11.80 -21.45
C THR A 771 -0.64 10.33 -21.35
N THR A 772 -1.77 9.99 -22.00
CA THR A 772 -2.30 8.61 -22.07
C THR A 772 -2.95 8.40 -23.45
N PHE A 773 -2.59 7.30 -24.09
CA PHE A 773 -3.09 6.88 -25.40
C PHE A 773 -3.63 5.45 -25.34
#